data_100b6d8a454ef6880b2101dc7f5c7dc6
#
_entry.id   100b6d8a454ef6880b2101dc7f5c7dc6
#
_cell.length_a   1.000
_cell.length_b   1.000
_cell.length_c   1.000
_cell.angle_alpha   90.00
_cell.angle_beta   90.00
_cell.angle_gamma   90.00
#
_symmetry.space_group_name_H-M   'P 1'
#
loop_
_entity.id
_entity.type
_entity.pdbx_description
1 polymer ?
#
loop_
_entity_poly.entity_id
_entity_poly.type
_entity_poly.pdbx_seq_one_letter_code
_entity_poly.pdbx_strand_id
1 'polypeptide(L)'
;MIKQLLVSSCVLFSATFVVQAQNPKLGVSPIQDVINAMTLDEKIQLVVGSTGKYESQMEATIGNQGQLVQGAAGQVNGIERLGIPATVVADGPAGLRIDPKRKNTDKTFYCTHFPVATVMSSTWNKDLVYSVGTSMGDEVKHYGVDVLLAPATNIMRNPLCGRNFEYYSEDPLLAATICAAMVNGIESNDVGTSLKHFALNNQETNRTRNNVIGNPRTFREIYLKPFEIVIKEAQPWTVMTSYNLINGTMSSERCDLITEILRHEWGFKGMVMTDWFGGLSAAAQMEAGNDLLMPGKADQVKEIRKAVLNGRLSMEILDRNVRHILEYIMQTPRFKQYVADNNPDLKGHALVARNAATEGMVLLKNNKNVLPLVQKIKNIALFGNTSYDFIAGGTGSGNVNHAYVVSLLDGLKNAGYQVDGDIYKAYIEYAPKAKANLPKPKNPLEAFLPGHFIPEMSLAELNMSAAVKNNDMAIITIGKSSGEFLDRKISDSFNLTKEEKDMISGVCNAFHKAGKKVVVILNVCGVVETKSWIGGPDAVLLSWLPGQEGGNCVADILAGKENPSGRLPMTWPVSYNDVPSKADFPNPETVKVDDVLGMFMGKGIGSKGNVKNVDYTEYNDGVYVGYRYYQTKNVPVSFPFGYGMSYTTFKYGKPVVTKDAQGNIKVLVTVKNAGKVAGKEVVQVYVAAPGKDMDKPTRELRGFAKTKKLQPGESETVTIDIPYKNLASFNEVDSQWQVEAGDYKVMVAKNAADRKPLTTVITEEAGVTEKVRPCLLKEVK
;
A
#
# COMPACT_ATOMS: atom_id res chain seq x y z
N MET A 1 -55.52 -82.39 43.98
CA MET A 1 -54.11 -82.50 43.53
C MET A 1 -54.05 -81.93 42.11
N ILE A 2 -53.84 -80.65 41.93
CA ILE A 2 -53.71 -80.07 40.64
C ILE A 2 -52.55 -79.02 40.78
N LYS A 3 -51.43 -79.23 40.06
CA LYS A 3 -50.31 -78.33 39.95
C LYS A 3 -50.67 -77.20 39.02
N GLN A 4 -50.56 -75.91 39.47
CA GLN A 4 -50.64 -74.75 38.64
C GLN A 4 -49.18 -74.40 38.16
N LEU A 5 -49.02 -74.38 36.87
CA LEU A 5 -47.81 -73.78 36.20
C LEU A 5 -48.01 -72.27 36.06
N LEU A 6 -47.17 -71.53 36.66
CA LEU A 6 -47.00 -70.08 36.41
C LEU A 6 -46.03 -69.90 35.24
N VAL A 7 -46.49 -69.36 34.12
CA VAL A 7 -45.66 -68.90 32.99
C VAL A 7 -45.37 -67.41 33.20
N SER A 8 -44.12 -67.10 33.57
CA SER A 8 -43.61 -65.70 33.63
C SER A 8 -43.24 -65.24 32.23
N SER A 9 -43.99 -64.33 31.65
CA SER A 9 -43.65 -63.61 30.39
C SER A 9 -42.71 -62.48 30.73
N CYS A 10 -41.42 -62.64 30.41
CA CYS A 10 -40.45 -61.52 30.36
C CYS A 10 -40.67 -60.69 29.10
N VAL A 11 -41.26 -59.50 29.23
CA VAL A 11 -41.30 -58.49 28.16
C VAL A 11 -39.98 -57.75 28.20
N LEU A 12 -39.13 -58.04 27.20
CA LEU A 12 -37.91 -57.25 26.93
C LEU A 12 -38.30 -55.94 26.27
N PHE A 13 -38.25 -54.82 27.02
CA PHE A 13 -38.30 -53.50 26.44
C PHE A 13 -36.92 -53.19 25.80
N SER A 14 -36.81 -53.31 24.49
CA SER A 14 -35.69 -52.80 23.70
C SER A 14 -35.83 -51.28 23.63
N ALA A 15 -35.18 -50.54 24.52
CA ALA A 15 -35.01 -49.11 24.39
C ALA A 15 -34.02 -48.84 23.23
N THR A 16 -34.56 -48.58 22.06
CA THR A 16 -33.77 -48.00 20.96
C THR A 16 -33.36 -46.57 21.37
N PHE A 17 -32.16 -46.41 21.88
CA PHE A 17 -31.53 -45.11 21.97
C PHE A 17 -31.30 -44.62 20.54
N VAL A 18 -32.20 -43.78 20.04
CA VAL A 18 -31.88 -42.93 18.89
C VAL A 18 -30.81 -41.96 19.33
N VAL A 19 -29.56 -42.33 19.12
CA VAL A 19 -28.44 -41.38 19.21
C VAL A 19 -28.69 -40.38 18.08
N GLN A 20 -29.27 -39.26 18.41
CA GLN A 20 -29.40 -38.14 17.50
C GLN A 20 -27.95 -37.73 17.18
N ALA A 21 -27.46 -38.10 16.00
CA ALA A 21 -26.12 -37.74 15.55
C ALA A 21 -26.02 -36.21 15.64
N GLN A 22 -25.22 -35.72 16.60
CA GLN A 22 -24.94 -34.29 16.70
C GLN A 22 -24.32 -33.84 15.38
N ASN A 23 -24.82 -32.75 14.83
CA ASN A 23 -24.21 -32.13 13.66
C ASN A 23 -22.71 -31.89 13.91
N PRO A 24 -21.82 -32.22 12.98
CA PRO A 24 -20.41 -31.93 13.13
C PRO A 24 -20.18 -30.41 13.33
N LYS A 25 -19.24 -30.06 14.18
CA LYS A 25 -18.92 -28.67 14.52
C LYS A 25 -17.50 -28.34 14.06
N LEU A 26 -17.31 -27.15 13.48
CA LEU A 26 -16.00 -26.63 13.11
C LEU A 26 -15.09 -26.55 14.34
N GLY A 27 -13.84 -27.02 14.21
CA GLY A 27 -12.86 -27.08 15.30
C GLY A 27 -13.02 -28.26 16.27
N VAL A 28 -14.12 -29.03 16.17
CA VAL A 28 -14.36 -30.24 16.96
C VAL A 28 -14.33 -31.48 16.06
N SER A 29 -15.01 -31.42 14.92
CA SER A 29 -15.04 -32.47 13.92
C SER A 29 -14.02 -32.19 12.80
N PRO A 30 -13.57 -33.22 12.05
CA PRO A 30 -12.78 -33.00 10.84
C PRO A 30 -13.48 -32.02 9.88
N ILE A 31 -12.73 -31.11 9.26
CA ILE A 31 -13.28 -30.10 8.33
C ILE A 31 -14.12 -30.76 7.23
N GLN A 32 -13.70 -31.94 6.72
CA GLN A 32 -14.44 -32.65 5.68
C GLN A 32 -15.84 -33.07 6.13
N ASP A 33 -15.99 -33.48 7.37
CA ASP A 33 -17.31 -33.87 7.92
C ASP A 33 -18.23 -32.64 8.05
N VAL A 34 -17.66 -31.48 8.41
CA VAL A 34 -18.38 -30.21 8.44
C VAL A 34 -18.85 -29.83 7.03
N ILE A 35 -17.97 -29.93 6.01
CA ILE A 35 -18.30 -29.65 4.61
C ILE A 35 -19.40 -30.61 4.10
N ASN A 36 -19.29 -31.90 4.41
CA ASN A 36 -20.24 -32.91 4.01
C ASN A 36 -21.63 -32.69 4.64
N ALA A 37 -21.69 -32.11 5.83
CA ALA A 37 -22.93 -31.78 6.52
C ALA A 37 -23.59 -30.48 6.04
N MET A 38 -22.89 -29.68 5.24
CA MET A 38 -23.42 -28.43 4.66
C MET A 38 -24.37 -28.72 3.51
N THR A 39 -25.49 -28.01 3.48
CA THR A 39 -26.37 -27.97 2.30
C THR A 39 -25.71 -27.16 1.18
N LEU A 40 -26.15 -27.33 -0.07
CA LEU A 40 -25.69 -26.50 -1.19
C LEU A 40 -25.86 -24.99 -0.91
N ASP A 41 -27.00 -24.63 -0.29
CA ASP A 41 -27.28 -23.23 0.03
C ASP A 41 -26.33 -22.64 1.06
N GLU A 42 -25.96 -23.40 2.08
CA GLU A 42 -24.99 -22.99 3.08
C GLU A 42 -23.59 -22.84 2.48
N LYS A 43 -23.17 -23.75 1.59
CA LYS A 43 -21.91 -23.62 0.85
C LYS A 43 -21.87 -22.36 0.01
N ILE A 44 -22.96 -22.07 -0.73
CA ILE A 44 -23.08 -20.85 -1.56
C ILE A 44 -23.10 -19.60 -0.69
N GLN A 45 -23.82 -19.60 0.44
CA GLN A 45 -23.85 -18.46 1.36
C GLN A 45 -22.47 -18.18 1.99
N LEU A 46 -21.65 -19.21 2.19
CA LEU A 46 -20.32 -19.04 2.76
C LEU A 46 -19.34 -18.41 1.76
N VAL A 47 -19.40 -18.79 0.47
CA VAL A 47 -18.52 -18.25 -0.59
C VAL A 47 -18.98 -16.90 -1.14
N VAL A 48 -20.14 -16.38 -0.72
CA VAL A 48 -20.67 -15.07 -1.11
C VAL A 48 -20.82 -14.23 0.14
N GLY A 49 -20.24 -13.02 0.13
CA GLY A 49 -20.31 -12.09 1.26
C GLY A 49 -21.74 -11.73 1.68
N SER A 50 -21.91 -11.20 2.88
CA SER A 50 -23.20 -11.07 3.57
C SER A 50 -24.18 -10.06 2.99
N THR A 51 -23.80 -9.25 2.00
CA THR A 51 -24.64 -8.14 1.48
C THR A 51 -25.70 -8.56 0.46
N GLY A 52 -25.80 -9.84 0.15
CA GLY A 52 -26.90 -10.36 -0.69
C GLY A 52 -28.32 -10.01 -0.20
N LYS A 53 -28.43 -9.30 0.92
CA LYS A 53 -29.68 -8.77 1.51
C LYS A 53 -29.96 -7.30 1.17
N TYR A 54 -28.99 -6.55 0.59
CA TYR A 54 -29.18 -5.13 0.28
C TYR A 54 -29.72 -4.94 -1.13
N GLU A 55 -30.76 -4.10 -1.26
CA GLU A 55 -31.41 -3.83 -2.54
C GLU A 55 -30.61 -2.90 -3.45
N SER A 56 -29.67 -2.11 -2.89
CA SER A 56 -28.85 -1.18 -3.66
C SER A 56 -27.35 -1.44 -3.51
N GLN A 57 -26.61 -1.33 -4.61
CA GLN A 57 -25.15 -1.39 -4.65
C GLN A 57 -24.49 -0.26 -3.83
N MET A 58 -25.18 0.85 -3.67
CA MET A 58 -24.67 2.04 -2.98
C MET A 58 -24.69 1.85 -1.45
N GLU A 59 -25.70 1.18 -0.90
CA GLU A 59 -25.73 0.81 0.52
C GLU A 59 -24.65 -0.19 0.86
N ALA A 60 -24.35 -1.10 -0.08
CA ALA A 60 -23.28 -2.07 0.05
C ALA A 60 -21.87 -1.45 0.04
N THR A 61 -21.68 -0.28 -0.56
CA THR A 61 -20.37 0.36 -0.76
C THR A 61 -19.97 1.30 0.38
N ILE A 62 -20.93 1.79 1.18
CA ILE A 62 -20.73 2.95 2.09
C ILE A 62 -20.60 2.53 3.58
N GLY A 63 -20.12 1.32 3.88
CA GLY A 63 -19.83 0.93 5.28
C GLY A 63 -21.03 0.51 6.11
N ASN A 64 -22.22 0.34 5.51
CA ASN A 64 -23.41 -0.21 6.20
C ASN A 64 -23.44 -1.75 6.28
N GLN A 65 -22.35 -2.40 5.88
CA GLN A 65 -22.30 -3.85 5.69
C GLN A 65 -21.95 -4.62 6.97
N GLY A 66 -21.33 -3.96 7.93
CA GLY A 66 -20.92 -4.57 9.18
C GLY A 66 -22.01 -4.49 10.22
N GLN A 67 -22.92 -5.47 10.30
CA GLN A 67 -23.82 -5.58 11.46
C GLN A 67 -23.04 -5.87 12.75
N LEU A 68 -21.90 -6.54 12.67
CA LEU A 68 -21.06 -6.89 13.82
C LEU A 68 -20.11 -5.77 14.25
N VAL A 69 -19.52 -5.05 13.30
CA VAL A 69 -18.71 -3.84 13.55
C VAL A 69 -19.18 -2.75 12.60
N GLN A 70 -19.72 -1.67 13.13
CA GLN A 70 -20.24 -0.57 12.31
C GLN A 70 -19.13 0.13 11.54
N GLY A 71 -19.35 0.40 10.25
CA GLY A 71 -18.38 1.01 9.35
C GLY A 71 -17.32 0.06 8.80
N ALA A 72 -17.33 -1.22 9.19
CA ALA A 72 -16.50 -2.23 8.56
C ALA A 72 -16.91 -2.47 7.09
N ALA A 73 -15.95 -2.89 6.27
CA ALA A 73 -16.15 -3.01 4.82
C ALA A 73 -17.02 -4.21 4.42
N GLY A 74 -17.04 -5.29 5.23
CA GLY A 74 -17.85 -6.46 4.92
C GLY A 74 -17.80 -7.57 5.96
N GLN A 75 -18.60 -8.62 5.70
CA GLN A 75 -18.69 -9.81 6.55
C GLN A 75 -18.72 -11.09 5.72
N VAL A 76 -18.16 -12.16 6.27
CA VAL A 76 -18.40 -13.55 5.84
C VAL A 76 -19.55 -14.12 6.65
N ASN A 77 -20.45 -14.85 6.00
CA ASN A 77 -21.60 -15.45 6.67
C ASN A 77 -21.18 -16.55 7.64
N GLY A 78 -21.88 -16.66 8.77
CA GLY A 78 -21.75 -17.79 9.69
C GLY A 78 -22.83 -18.86 9.47
N ILE A 79 -22.56 -20.07 9.99
CA ILE A 79 -23.52 -21.19 10.01
C ILE A 79 -23.52 -21.78 11.43
N GLU A 80 -24.40 -21.26 12.28
CA GLU A 80 -24.44 -21.54 13.72
C GLU A 80 -24.58 -23.04 14.03
N ARG A 81 -25.44 -23.74 13.30
CA ARG A 81 -25.64 -25.18 13.52
C ARG A 81 -24.38 -26.03 13.33
N LEU A 82 -23.39 -25.52 12.56
CA LEU A 82 -22.08 -26.16 12.32
C LEU A 82 -20.93 -25.51 13.12
N GLY A 83 -21.23 -24.58 14.02
CA GLY A 83 -20.22 -23.89 14.83
C GLY A 83 -19.34 -22.93 14.02
N ILE A 84 -19.83 -22.44 12.89
CA ILE A 84 -19.12 -21.51 12.00
C ILE A 84 -19.57 -20.09 12.33
N PRO A 85 -18.73 -19.25 12.98
CA PRO A 85 -19.06 -17.85 13.24
C PRO A 85 -18.99 -17.00 11.96
N ALA A 86 -19.78 -15.94 11.92
CA ALA A 86 -19.56 -14.87 10.94
C ALA A 86 -18.27 -14.10 11.29
N THR A 87 -17.52 -13.63 10.28
CA THR A 87 -16.28 -12.86 10.48
C THR A 87 -16.36 -11.50 9.80
N VAL A 88 -15.53 -10.56 10.24
CA VAL A 88 -15.55 -9.15 9.81
C VAL A 88 -14.25 -8.76 9.12
N VAL A 89 -14.37 -8.07 7.99
CA VAL A 89 -13.25 -7.46 7.28
C VAL A 89 -13.43 -5.94 7.21
N ALA A 90 -12.36 -5.17 7.41
CA ALA A 90 -12.42 -3.71 7.39
C ALA A 90 -11.27 -3.09 6.59
N ASP A 91 -11.52 -1.93 5.97
CA ASP A 91 -10.51 -1.14 5.29
C ASP A 91 -9.42 -0.66 6.24
N GLY A 92 -8.23 -0.39 5.70
CA GLY A 92 -7.22 0.22 6.51
C GLY A 92 -5.77 0.20 6.05
N PRO A 93 -5.41 0.62 4.81
CA PRO A 93 -3.99 0.68 4.41
C PRO A 93 -3.17 1.72 5.20
N ALA A 94 -3.80 2.71 5.83
CA ALA A 94 -3.14 3.70 6.69
C ALA A 94 -3.69 3.71 8.14
N GLY A 95 -4.36 2.65 8.55
CA GLY A 95 -5.01 2.48 9.86
C GLY A 95 -6.44 1.98 9.69
N LEU A 96 -6.96 1.33 10.71
CA LEU A 96 -8.31 0.74 10.69
C LEU A 96 -9.38 1.78 10.38
N ARG A 97 -10.30 1.44 9.47
CA ARG A 97 -11.46 2.26 9.12
C ARG A 97 -12.75 1.62 9.62
N ILE A 98 -13.32 2.23 10.65
CA ILE A 98 -14.64 1.90 11.23
C ILE A 98 -15.42 3.19 11.49
N ASP A 99 -16.73 3.09 11.71
CA ASP A 99 -17.53 4.24 12.09
C ASP A 99 -17.13 4.75 13.48
N PRO A 100 -16.89 6.07 13.63
CA PRO A 100 -16.54 6.67 14.92
C PRO A 100 -17.73 6.71 15.89
N LYS A 101 -18.94 6.68 15.39
CA LYS A 101 -20.19 6.63 16.17
C LYS A 101 -20.87 5.28 16.01
N ARG A 102 -21.30 4.71 17.14
CA ARG A 102 -22.01 3.41 17.15
C ARG A 102 -23.37 3.58 17.80
N LYS A 103 -24.32 2.71 17.44
CA LYS A 103 -25.63 2.65 18.10
C LYS A 103 -25.45 2.28 19.58
N ASN A 104 -26.31 2.83 20.44
CA ASN A 104 -26.36 2.52 21.87
C ASN A 104 -25.17 2.97 22.71
N THR A 105 -24.36 3.94 22.26
CA THR A 105 -23.28 4.53 23.05
C THR A 105 -22.98 5.96 22.57
N ASP A 106 -22.65 6.85 23.51
CA ASP A 106 -22.18 8.20 23.21
C ASP A 106 -20.66 8.29 22.99
N LYS A 107 -19.95 7.15 23.17
CA LYS A 107 -18.51 7.09 22.92
C LYS A 107 -18.20 7.29 21.43
N THR A 108 -17.07 7.92 21.17
CA THR A 108 -16.49 8.02 19.82
C THR A 108 -15.30 7.08 19.72
N PHE A 109 -15.28 6.24 18.69
CA PHE A 109 -14.25 5.23 18.44
C PHE A 109 -13.33 5.74 17.34
N TYR A 110 -12.21 6.29 17.75
CA TYR A 110 -11.17 6.74 16.83
C TYR A 110 -10.15 5.64 16.57
N CYS A 111 -9.53 5.70 15.42
CA CYS A 111 -8.37 4.87 15.07
C CYS A 111 -7.17 5.76 14.82
N THR A 112 -5.97 5.22 14.98
CA THR A 112 -4.73 5.94 14.67
C THR A 112 -4.57 6.06 13.16
N HIS A 113 -4.38 7.29 12.67
CA HIS A 113 -3.97 7.50 11.28
C HIS A 113 -2.45 7.37 11.20
N PHE A 114 -1.99 6.20 10.79
CA PHE A 114 -0.57 5.93 10.55
C PHE A 114 -0.09 6.60 9.27
N PRO A 115 1.24 6.78 9.08
CA PRO A 115 1.80 7.23 7.81
C PRO A 115 1.44 6.26 6.68
N VAL A 116 1.24 6.78 5.48
CA VAL A 116 0.91 5.96 4.30
C VAL A 116 2.07 5.06 3.86
N ALA A 117 1.78 4.04 3.02
CA ALA A 117 2.76 3.05 2.60
C ALA A 117 4.03 3.65 1.95
N THR A 118 3.88 4.75 1.19
CA THR A 118 5.02 5.48 0.62
C THR A 118 5.99 6.00 1.70
N VAL A 119 5.47 6.48 2.85
CA VAL A 119 6.29 6.88 4.00
C VAL A 119 6.98 5.68 4.62
N MET A 120 6.24 4.58 4.82
CA MET A 120 6.79 3.34 5.36
C MET A 120 7.95 2.83 4.52
N SER A 121 7.79 2.80 3.20
CA SER A 121 8.83 2.39 2.27
C SER A 121 10.03 3.35 2.28
N SER A 122 9.79 4.66 2.44
CA SER A 122 10.86 5.66 2.57
C SER A 122 11.73 5.46 3.81
N THR A 123 11.26 4.74 4.82
CA THR A 123 12.08 4.38 5.99
C THR A 123 13.20 3.41 5.64
N TRP A 124 13.02 2.51 4.67
CA TRP A 124 13.91 1.37 4.39
C TRP A 124 14.21 0.54 5.64
N ASN A 125 13.27 0.49 6.58
CA ASN A 125 13.44 -0.11 7.91
C ASN A 125 12.29 -1.08 8.21
N LYS A 126 12.51 -2.35 7.91
CA LYS A 126 11.51 -3.40 8.10
C LYS A 126 11.09 -3.58 9.57
N ASP A 127 12.02 -3.39 10.52
CA ASP A 127 11.75 -3.60 11.95
C ASP A 127 10.82 -2.50 12.50
N LEU A 128 11.01 -1.25 12.04
CA LEU A 128 10.12 -0.15 12.37
C LEU A 128 8.73 -0.37 11.75
N VAL A 129 8.66 -0.84 10.51
CA VAL A 129 7.38 -1.11 9.84
C VAL A 129 6.65 -2.30 10.48
N TYR A 130 7.38 -3.31 10.94
CA TYR A 130 6.81 -4.38 11.75
C TYR A 130 6.12 -3.82 13.01
N SER A 131 6.77 -2.91 13.75
CA SER A 131 6.14 -2.30 14.94
C SER A 131 4.93 -1.43 14.62
N VAL A 132 4.89 -0.76 13.45
CA VAL A 132 3.68 -0.09 12.96
C VAL A 132 2.57 -1.11 12.70
N GLY A 133 2.90 -2.21 12.01
CA GLY A 133 1.95 -3.31 11.77
C GLY A 133 1.39 -3.88 13.07
N THR A 134 2.24 -4.08 14.08
CA THR A 134 1.80 -4.54 15.42
C THR A 134 0.78 -3.57 16.03
N SER A 135 1.02 -2.26 15.95
CA SER A 135 0.09 -1.25 16.47
C SER A 135 -1.24 -1.24 15.69
N MET A 136 -1.19 -1.42 14.36
CA MET A 136 -2.41 -1.53 13.54
C MET A 136 -3.21 -2.78 13.88
N GLY A 137 -2.55 -3.93 14.03
CA GLY A 137 -3.18 -5.20 14.40
C GLY A 137 -3.81 -5.17 15.78
N ASP A 138 -3.20 -4.45 16.72
CA ASP A 138 -3.77 -4.23 18.07
C ASP A 138 -5.13 -3.51 17.98
N GLU A 139 -5.23 -2.41 17.21
CA GLU A 139 -6.50 -1.71 17.00
C GLU A 139 -7.54 -2.61 16.32
N VAL A 140 -7.13 -3.38 15.32
CA VAL A 140 -8.01 -4.33 14.60
C VAL A 140 -8.63 -5.34 15.56
N LYS A 141 -7.82 -5.93 16.43
CA LYS A 141 -8.25 -6.91 17.44
C LYS A 141 -9.18 -6.28 18.47
N HIS A 142 -8.77 -5.17 19.08
CA HIS A 142 -9.54 -4.46 20.10
C HIS A 142 -10.92 -3.99 19.60
N TYR A 143 -11.04 -3.62 18.32
CA TYR A 143 -12.32 -3.23 17.72
C TYR A 143 -13.16 -4.38 17.16
N GLY A 144 -12.69 -5.63 17.27
CA GLY A 144 -13.43 -6.84 16.90
C GLY A 144 -13.50 -7.11 15.41
N VAL A 145 -12.53 -6.63 14.64
CA VAL A 145 -12.33 -6.94 13.23
C VAL A 145 -11.41 -8.14 13.10
N ASP A 146 -11.69 -9.06 12.18
CA ASP A 146 -10.93 -10.30 12.01
C ASP A 146 -9.82 -10.16 10.96
N VAL A 147 -10.05 -9.36 9.89
CA VAL A 147 -9.07 -9.10 8.81
C VAL A 147 -9.03 -7.63 8.46
N LEU A 148 -7.82 -7.07 8.39
CA LEU A 148 -7.57 -5.77 7.80
C LEU A 148 -7.33 -5.91 6.30
N LEU A 149 -8.08 -5.15 5.47
CA LEU A 149 -7.96 -5.14 4.01
C LEU A 149 -6.73 -4.31 3.58
N ALA A 150 -5.58 -4.76 4.00
CA ALA A 150 -4.25 -4.19 3.81
C ALA A 150 -3.20 -5.30 4.00
N PRO A 151 -1.93 -5.06 3.59
CA PRO A 151 -1.41 -3.94 2.81
C PRO A 151 -1.59 -4.06 1.30
N ALA A 152 -1.37 -2.94 0.55
CA ALA A 152 -1.40 -2.91 -0.90
C ALA A 152 0.03 -2.83 -1.47
N THR A 153 0.42 -3.79 -2.33
CA THR A 153 1.82 -3.92 -2.81
C THR A 153 1.99 -3.82 -4.33
N ASN A 154 1.06 -3.15 -5.01
CA ASN A 154 1.22 -2.90 -6.45
C ASN A 154 2.44 -1.98 -6.71
N ILE A 155 3.04 -2.11 -7.89
CA ILE A 155 4.20 -1.30 -8.29
C ILE A 155 3.77 0.13 -8.66
N MET A 156 4.54 1.13 -8.25
CA MET A 156 4.39 2.52 -8.68
C MET A 156 4.89 2.69 -10.12
N ARG A 157 4.08 2.26 -11.10
CA ARG A 157 4.43 2.28 -12.52
C ARG A 157 4.46 3.68 -13.11
N ASN A 158 3.43 4.47 -12.81
CA ASN A 158 3.27 5.84 -13.31
C ASN A 158 3.02 6.79 -12.14
N PRO A 159 3.67 7.98 -12.10
CA PRO A 159 3.50 8.92 -11.00
C PRO A 159 2.08 9.49 -10.86
N LEU A 160 1.24 9.36 -11.89
CA LEU A 160 -0.14 9.84 -11.86
C LEU A 160 -1.14 8.84 -11.29
N CYS A 161 -0.78 7.56 -11.09
CA CYS A 161 -1.71 6.59 -10.49
C CYS A 161 -2.22 7.09 -9.14
N GLY A 162 -3.54 7.18 -8.99
CA GLY A 162 -4.21 7.78 -7.83
C GLY A 162 -3.90 7.08 -6.52
N ARG A 163 -3.68 5.77 -6.53
CA ARG A 163 -3.42 4.94 -5.35
C ARG A 163 -1.95 4.76 -5.01
N ASN A 164 -1.01 5.44 -5.68
CA ASN A 164 0.42 5.32 -5.35
C ASN A 164 0.74 5.64 -3.89
N PHE A 165 -0.04 6.50 -3.20
CA PHE A 165 0.17 6.82 -1.79
C PHE A 165 0.11 5.59 -0.87
N GLU A 166 -0.71 4.59 -1.20
CA GLU A 166 -0.86 3.34 -0.44
C GLU A 166 0.01 2.18 -0.99
N TYR A 167 0.80 2.42 -2.06
CA TYR A 167 1.77 1.49 -2.60
C TYR A 167 3.17 1.81 -2.05
N TYR A 168 4.05 0.80 -2.04
CA TYR A 168 5.34 0.93 -1.36
C TYR A 168 6.43 1.52 -2.26
N SER A 169 6.61 1.01 -3.49
CA SER A 169 7.76 1.38 -4.32
C SER A 169 7.55 1.12 -5.82
N GLU A 170 8.43 1.71 -6.64
CA GLU A 170 8.67 1.31 -8.02
C GLU A 170 9.55 0.05 -8.12
N ASP A 171 10.25 -0.32 -7.03
CA ASP A 171 11.12 -1.49 -6.96
C ASP A 171 10.45 -2.66 -6.27
N PRO A 172 10.38 -3.85 -6.92
CA PRO A 172 9.72 -5.02 -6.38
C PRO A 172 10.29 -5.52 -5.04
N LEU A 173 11.62 -5.48 -4.86
CA LEU A 173 12.27 -5.98 -3.65
C LEU A 173 11.97 -5.06 -2.45
N LEU A 174 12.13 -3.74 -2.63
CA LEU A 174 11.83 -2.78 -1.58
C LEU A 174 10.35 -2.83 -1.21
N ALA A 175 9.45 -2.85 -2.21
CA ALA A 175 8.02 -2.96 -1.99
C ALA A 175 7.67 -4.20 -1.16
N ALA A 176 8.19 -5.36 -1.55
CA ALA A 176 7.91 -6.62 -0.90
C ALA A 176 8.47 -6.71 0.52
N THR A 177 9.74 -6.32 0.73
CA THR A 177 10.39 -6.44 2.04
C THR A 177 9.67 -5.59 3.10
N ILE A 178 9.27 -4.38 2.74
CA ILE A 178 8.53 -3.49 3.66
C ILE A 178 7.09 -3.97 3.85
N CYS A 179 6.45 -4.45 2.79
CA CYS A 179 5.10 -5.00 2.83
C CYS A 179 5.03 -6.28 3.69
N ALA A 180 5.98 -7.21 3.56
CA ALA A 180 6.05 -8.42 4.37
C ALA A 180 6.21 -8.11 5.87
N ALA A 181 7.02 -7.11 6.21
CA ALA A 181 7.15 -6.64 7.59
C ALA A 181 5.82 -6.10 8.14
N MET A 182 5.04 -5.37 7.32
CA MET A 182 3.71 -4.88 7.69
C MET A 182 2.74 -6.06 7.93
N VAL A 183 2.69 -7.05 7.02
CA VAL A 183 1.87 -8.25 7.18
C VAL A 183 2.20 -8.96 8.49
N ASN A 184 3.47 -9.30 8.70
CA ASN A 184 3.93 -10.00 9.91
C ASN A 184 3.62 -9.21 11.20
N GLY A 185 3.74 -7.88 11.16
CA GLY A 185 3.41 -7.02 12.29
C GLY A 185 1.92 -7.04 12.63
N ILE A 186 1.04 -6.90 11.65
CA ILE A 186 -0.42 -6.93 11.85
C ILE A 186 -0.84 -8.31 12.38
N GLU A 187 -0.39 -9.37 11.72
CA GLU A 187 -0.80 -10.75 12.03
C GLU A 187 -0.21 -11.27 13.34
N SER A 188 0.81 -10.61 13.91
CA SER A 188 1.33 -10.92 15.25
C SER A 188 0.30 -10.73 16.39
N ASN A 189 -0.84 -10.08 16.10
CA ASN A 189 -1.95 -9.88 17.03
C ASN A 189 -3.06 -10.93 16.89
N ASP A 190 -2.86 -12.01 16.17
CA ASP A 190 -3.90 -13.00 15.84
C ASP A 190 -5.07 -12.42 15.01
N VAL A 191 -4.84 -11.39 14.22
CA VAL A 191 -5.78 -10.86 13.22
C VAL A 191 -5.16 -11.03 11.84
N GLY A 192 -5.99 -11.13 10.80
CA GLY A 192 -5.49 -11.37 9.45
C GLY A 192 -5.24 -10.10 8.66
N THR A 193 -4.51 -10.25 7.57
CA THR A 193 -4.32 -9.25 6.52
C THR A 193 -4.92 -9.72 5.20
N SER A 194 -5.22 -8.79 4.31
CA SER A 194 -5.56 -9.08 2.92
C SER A 194 -4.59 -8.38 1.99
N LEU A 195 -3.59 -9.14 1.50
CA LEU A 195 -2.59 -8.62 0.56
C LEU A 195 -3.27 -8.27 -0.77
N LYS A 196 -3.13 -7.00 -1.23
CA LYS A 196 -3.88 -6.48 -2.37
C LYS A 196 -3.04 -5.60 -3.30
N HIS A 197 -3.46 -5.31 -4.52
CA HIS A 197 -4.55 -5.91 -5.29
C HIS A 197 -3.94 -6.87 -6.30
N PHE A 198 -4.23 -8.14 -6.22
CA PHE A 198 -3.59 -9.21 -7.00
C PHE A 198 -4.33 -9.42 -8.33
N ALA A 199 -3.82 -8.87 -9.49
CA ALA A 199 -2.58 -8.12 -9.66
C ALA A 199 -2.75 -7.05 -10.74
N LEU A 200 -1.70 -6.21 -10.92
CA LEU A 200 -1.60 -5.23 -12.01
C LEU A 200 -2.63 -4.09 -11.98
N ASN A 201 -3.16 -3.73 -10.82
CA ASN A 201 -4.00 -2.52 -10.67
C ASN A 201 -3.10 -1.28 -10.53
N ASN A 202 -2.66 -0.70 -11.66
CA ASN A 202 -1.69 0.39 -11.71
C ASN A 202 -2.27 1.70 -12.30
N GLN A 203 -3.59 1.79 -12.45
CA GLN A 203 -4.36 2.98 -12.80
C GLN A 203 -5.75 2.93 -12.19
N GLU A 204 -6.34 4.09 -11.93
CA GLU A 204 -7.72 4.19 -11.42
C GLU A 204 -8.73 4.41 -12.56
N THR A 205 -8.30 5.04 -13.64
CA THR A 205 -9.13 5.27 -14.82
C THR A 205 -9.62 3.94 -15.38
N ASN A 206 -10.95 3.75 -15.39
CA ASN A 206 -11.65 2.55 -15.88
C ASN A 206 -11.14 1.22 -15.24
N ARG A 207 -10.66 1.26 -14.01
CA ARG A 207 -9.99 0.13 -13.32
C ARG A 207 -10.79 -1.18 -13.33
N THR A 208 -12.14 -1.10 -13.35
CA THR A 208 -13.03 -2.28 -13.34
C THR A 208 -13.17 -2.96 -14.69
N ARG A 209 -12.70 -2.35 -15.79
CA ARG A 209 -12.82 -2.86 -17.16
C ARG A 209 -11.52 -2.73 -17.97
N ASN A 210 -10.52 -2.05 -17.45
CA ASN A 210 -9.24 -1.90 -18.14
C ASN A 210 -8.58 -3.27 -18.32
N ASN A 211 -8.19 -3.59 -19.55
CA ASN A 211 -7.43 -4.81 -19.86
C ASN A 211 -5.94 -4.48 -19.94
N VAL A 212 -5.19 -4.94 -18.96
CA VAL A 212 -3.73 -4.85 -18.95
C VAL A 212 -3.14 -5.88 -19.90
N ILE A 213 -2.42 -5.40 -20.93
CA ILE A 213 -1.80 -6.23 -21.96
C ILE A 213 -0.28 -6.18 -21.80
N GLY A 214 0.34 -7.34 -21.67
CA GLY A 214 1.79 -7.46 -21.53
C GLY A 214 2.29 -8.89 -21.71
N ASN A 215 3.58 -9.07 -21.52
CA ASN A 215 4.21 -10.38 -21.62
C ASN A 215 4.47 -11.02 -20.23
N PRO A 216 4.60 -12.33 -20.15
CA PRO A 216 4.83 -13.04 -18.89
C PRO A 216 6.09 -12.58 -18.14
N ARG A 217 7.17 -12.23 -18.83
CA ARG A 217 8.40 -11.74 -18.20
C ARG A 217 8.17 -10.45 -17.45
N THR A 218 7.54 -9.46 -18.09
CA THR A 218 7.19 -8.17 -17.47
C THR A 218 6.35 -8.37 -16.22
N PHE A 219 5.32 -9.22 -16.33
CA PHE A 219 4.43 -9.47 -15.21
C PHE A 219 5.15 -10.14 -14.04
N ARG A 220 5.94 -11.20 -14.31
CA ARG A 220 6.63 -11.98 -13.28
C ARG A 220 7.80 -11.23 -12.62
N GLU A 221 8.63 -10.50 -13.39
CA GLU A 221 9.80 -9.82 -12.85
C GLU A 221 9.46 -8.55 -12.09
N ILE A 222 8.37 -7.85 -12.46
CA ILE A 222 8.02 -6.52 -11.91
C ILE A 222 6.75 -6.57 -11.09
N TYR A 223 5.60 -6.91 -11.67
CA TYR A 223 4.30 -6.68 -11.05
C TYR A 223 3.84 -7.79 -10.09
N LEU A 224 4.22 -9.03 -10.37
CA LEU A 224 3.94 -10.17 -9.50
C LEU A 224 5.03 -10.41 -8.46
N LYS A 225 6.25 -9.95 -8.72
CA LYS A 225 7.40 -10.18 -7.83
C LYS A 225 7.18 -9.70 -6.39
N PRO A 226 6.57 -8.53 -6.11
CA PRO A 226 6.29 -8.13 -4.73
C PRO A 226 5.35 -9.12 -4.03
N PHE A 227 4.30 -9.56 -4.72
CA PHE A 227 3.37 -10.56 -4.17
C PHE A 227 4.08 -11.89 -3.89
N GLU A 228 4.88 -12.39 -4.85
CA GLU A 228 5.66 -13.62 -4.68
C GLU A 228 6.50 -13.60 -3.40
N ILE A 229 7.26 -12.52 -3.20
CA ILE A 229 8.13 -12.38 -2.03
C ILE A 229 7.30 -12.33 -0.75
N VAL A 230 6.24 -11.51 -0.69
CA VAL A 230 5.38 -11.40 0.50
C VAL A 230 4.71 -12.74 0.83
N ILE A 231 4.20 -13.46 -0.18
CA ILE A 231 3.61 -14.79 0.03
C ILE A 231 4.63 -15.77 0.61
N LYS A 232 5.85 -15.81 0.04
CA LYS A 232 6.89 -16.73 0.49
C LYS A 232 7.48 -16.39 1.86
N GLU A 233 7.47 -15.10 2.25
CA GLU A 233 8.07 -14.64 3.52
C GLU A 233 7.06 -14.47 4.67
N ALA A 234 5.79 -14.14 4.39
CA ALA A 234 4.80 -13.79 5.40
C ALA A 234 3.55 -14.69 5.40
N GLN A 235 3.19 -15.35 4.28
CA GLN A 235 1.96 -16.16 4.18
C GLN A 235 0.71 -15.44 4.73
N PRO A 236 0.32 -14.26 4.20
CA PRO A 236 -0.83 -13.52 4.71
C PRO A 236 -2.09 -14.40 4.76
N TRP A 237 -2.99 -14.17 5.71
CA TRP A 237 -4.20 -14.98 5.83
C TRP A 237 -5.07 -14.93 4.60
N THR A 238 -5.10 -13.78 3.94
CA THR A 238 -5.90 -13.63 2.72
C THR A 238 -5.18 -12.81 1.64
N VAL A 239 -5.63 -13.02 0.38
CA VAL A 239 -5.23 -12.23 -0.79
C VAL A 239 -6.48 -11.68 -1.45
N MET A 240 -6.45 -10.42 -1.87
CA MET A 240 -7.54 -9.79 -2.62
C MET A 240 -7.17 -9.64 -4.09
N THR A 241 -7.98 -10.20 -5.00
CA THR A 241 -7.80 -10.03 -6.44
C THR A 241 -8.17 -8.63 -6.88
N SER A 242 -7.54 -8.15 -7.96
CA SER A 242 -7.76 -6.81 -8.49
C SER A 242 -9.01 -6.71 -9.38
N TYR A 243 -9.37 -5.48 -9.79
CA TYR A 243 -10.53 -5.24 -10.65
C TYR A 243 -10.28 -5.50 -12.14
N ASN A 244 -9.07 -5.30 -12.61
CA ASN A 244 -8.71 -5.24 -14.04
C ASN A 244 -8.67 -6.62 -14.70
N LEU A 245 -8.77 -6.61 -16.02
CA LEU A 245 -8.41 -7.76 -16.83
C LEU A 245 -6.90 -7.83 -17.03
N ILE A 246 -6.40 -9.03 -17.26
CA ILE A 246 -5.00 -9.32 -17.61
C ILE A 246 -5.03 -10.17 -18.88
N ASN A 247 -4.50 -9.64 -19.99
CA ASN A 247 -4.49 -10.32 -21.29
C ASN A 247 -5.87 -10.93 -21.68
N GLY A 248 -6.96 -10.19 -21.43
CA GLY A 248 -8.31 -10.55 -21.85
C GLY A 248 -9.20 -11.15 -20.77
N THR A 249 -8.65 -11.68 -19.66
CA THR A 249 -9.43 -12.34 -18.60
C THR A 249 -9.36 -11.55 -17.29
N MET A 250 -10.48 -11.44 -16.55
CA MET A 250 -10.51 -10.80 -15.24
C MET A 250 -9.52 -11.46 -14.28
N SER A 251 -8.79 -10.67 -13.49
CA SER A 251 -7.81 -11.20 -12.53
C SER A 251 -8.43 -12.23 -11.58
N SER A 252 -9.66 -11.99 -11.12
CA SER A 252 -10.42 -12.89 -10.23
C SER A 252 -10.97 -14.15 -10.91
N GLU A 253 -10.90 -14.26 -12.24
CA GLU A 253 -11.39 -15.39 -13.05
C GLU A 253 -10.25 -16.16 -13.75
N ARG A 254 -8.97 -15.79 -13.44
CA ARG A 254 -7.79 -16.42 -14.04
C ARG A 254 -7.28 -17.58 -13.21
N CYS A 255 -7.54 -18.81 -13.66
CA CYS A 255 -7.05 -20.03 -13.04
C CYS A 255 -5.50 -20.07 -13.02
N ASP A 256 -4.83 -19.65 -14.11
CA ASP A 256 -3.38 -19.61 -14.19
C ASP A 256 -2.73 -18.63 -13.21
N LEU A 257 -3.43 -17.51 -12.87
CA LEU A 257 -2.95 -16.55 -11.88
C LEU A 257 -3.18 -17.05 -10.44
N ILE A 258 -4.41 -17.51 -10.12
CA ILE A 258 -4.80 -17.81 -8.75
C ILE A 258 -4.39 -19.23 -8.35
N THR A 259 -4.72 -20.24 -9.18
CA THR A 259 -4.43 -21.62 -8.84
C THR A 259 -2.99 -21.99 -9.18
N GLU A 260 -2.52 -21.70 -10.41
CA GLU A 260 -1.17 -22.14 -10.79
C GLU A 260 -0.08 -21.28 -10.15
N ILE A 261 -0.11 -19.96 -10.32
CA ILE A 261 0.96 -19.08 -9.81
C ILE A 261 0.87 -18.93 -8.30
N LEU A 262 -0.26 -18.40 -7.80
CA LEU A 262 -0.38 -18.05 -6.37
C LEU A 262 -0.31 -19.30 -5.47
N ARG A 263 -1.10 -20.36 -5.79
CA ARG A 263 -1.18 -21.54 -4.91
C ARG A 263 -0.12 -22.59 -5.21
N HIS A 264 0.07 -23.02 -6.47
CA HIS A 264 0.98 -24.12 -6.80
C HIS A 264 2.44 -23.67 -6.83
N GLU A 265 2.77 -22.56 -7.51
CA GLU A 265 4.18 -22.11 -7.61
C GLU A 265 4.65 -21.44 -6.31
N TRP A 266 3.83 -20.57 -5.70
CA TRP A 266 4.26 -19.83 -4.51
C TRP A 266 3.86 -20.47 -3.18
N GLY A 267 2.97 -21.47 -3.22
CA GLY A 267 2.55 -22.21 -2.04
C GLY A 267 1.63 -21.46 -1.10
N PHE A 268 0.82 -20.52 -1.61
CA PHE A 268 -0.17 -19.79 -0.81
C PHE A 268 -1.24 -20.73 -0.26
N LYS A 269 -1.48 -20.66 1.05
CA LYS A 269 -2.41 -21.55 1.76
C LYS A 269 -3.69 -20.85 2.23
N GLY A 270 -3.72 -19.52 2.21
CA GLY A 270 -4.81 -18.73 2.73
C GLY A 270 -6.03 -18.64 1.80
N MET A 271 -6.98 -17.79 2.19
CA MET A 271 -8.21 -17.52 1.44
C MET A 271 -7.97 -16.43 0.38
N VAL A 272 -8.54 -16.60 -0.81
CA VAL A 272 -8.57 -15.56 -1.86
C VAL A 272 -9.95 -14.93 -1.91
N MET A 273 -10.02 -13.59 -1.81
CA MET A 273 -11.27 -12.84 -1.97
C MET A 273 -11.21 -11.90 -3.19
N THR A 274 -12.37 -11.52 -3.72
CA THR A 274 -12.45 -10.44 -4.70
C THR A 274 -12.28 -9.08 -4.04
N ASP A 275 -11.82 -8.09 -4.81
CA ASP A 275 -12.15 -6.70 -4.51
C ASP A 275 -13.67 -6.48 -4.65
N TRP A 276 -14.20 -5.37 -4.09
CA TRP A 276 -15.64 -5.12 -3.97
C TRP A 276 -16.31 -5.04 -5.34
N PHE A 277 -17.23 -5.97 -5.59
CA PHE A 277 -17.92 -6.13 -6.87
C PHE A 277 -17.03 -6.53 -8.06
N GLY A 278 -15.78 -6.94 -7.82
CA GLY A 278 -14.84 -7.38 -8.85
C GLY A 278 -15.29 -8.63 -9.59
N GLY A 279 -14.88 -8.75 -10.87
CA GLY A 279 -15.20 -9.88 -11.73
C GLY A 279 -16.55 -9.79 -12.46
N LEU A 280 -16.80 -10.74 -13.37
CA LEU A 280 -17.97 -10.79 -14.23
C LEU A 280 -18.82 -12.05 -14.03
N SER A 281 -18.19 -13.20 -13.76
CA SER A 281 -18.84 -14.49 -13.59
C SER A 281 -18.47 -15.11 -12.26
N ALA A 282 -19.46 -15.28 -11.38
CA ALA A 282 -19.28 -15.92 -10.09
C ALA A 282 -18.82 -17.39 -10.23
N ALA A 283 -19.32 -18.11 -11.22
CA ALA A 283 -18.91 -19.48 -11.48
C ALA A 283 -17.46 -19.58 -11.95
N ALA A 284 -17.02 -18.67 -12.85
CA ALA A 284 -15.63 -18.63 -13.31
C ALA A 284 -14.67 -18.24 -12.17
N GLN A 285 -15.08 -17.35 -11.27
CA GLN A 285 -14.31 -16.98 -10.08
C GLN A 285 -14.12 -18.20 -9.15
N MET A 286 -15.19 -18.96 -8.88
CA MET A 286 -15.09 -20.19 -8.09
C MET A 286 -14.13 -21.20 -8.73
N GLU A 287 -14.25 -21.41 -10.04
CA GLU A 287 -13.39 -22.32 -10.80
C GLU A 287 -11.93 -21.91 -10.74
N ALA A 288 -11.64 -20.63 -10.90
CA ALA A 288 -10.30 -20.07 -10.83
C ALA A 288 -9.63 -20.20 -9.44
N GLY A 289 -10.38 -20.45 -8.38
CA GLY A 289 -9.88 -20.56 -7.01
C GLY A 289 -9.97 -19.26 -6.21
N ASN A 290 -10.83 -18.33 -6.65
CA ASN A 290 -11.23 -17.18 -5.84
C ASN A 290 -12.33 -17.67 -4.88
N ASP A 291 -12.02 -17.73 -3.58
CA ASP A 291 -12.82 -18.45 -2.60
C ASP A 291 -14.04 -17.65 -2.11
N LEU A 292 -13.90 -16.33 -2.00
CA LEU A 292 -14.92 -15.45 -1.41
C LEU A 292 -15.24 -14.26 -2.33
N LEU A 293 -16.52 -14.09 -2.65
CA LEU A 293 -17.01 -12.99 -3.48
C LEU A 293 -17.51 -11.84 -2.61
N MET A 294 -16.76 -10.72 -2.58
CA MET A 294 -17.11 -9.56 -1.78
C MET A 294 -17.72 -8.43 -2.63
N PRO A 295 -18.66 -7.68 -2.05
CA PRO A 295 -19.32 -7.83 -0.76
C PRO A 295 -20.44 -8.87 -0.76
N GLY A 296 -20.72 -9.49 -1.91
CA GLY A 296 -21.79 -10.42 -2.17
C GLY A 296 -22.97 -9.78 -2.91
N LYS A 297 -23.57 -10.53 -3.86
CA LYS A 297 -24.77 -10.14 -4.62
C LYS A 297 -25.72 -11.31 -4.71
N ALA A 298 -27.03 -11.03 -4.68
CA ALA A 298 -28.06 -12.07 -4.85
C ALA A 298 -27.95 -12.83 -6.19
N ASP A 299 -27.50 -12.12 -7.26
CA ASP A 299 -27.31 -12.75 -8.57
C ASP A 299 -26.11 -13.71 -8.60
N GLN A 300 -25.07 -13.48 -7.82
CA GLN A 300 -23.95 -14.42 -7.66
C GLN A 300 -24.43 -15.74 -7.02
N VAL A 301 -25.28 -15.65 -5.99
CA VAL A 301 -25.90 -16.83 -5.37
C VAL A 301 -26.69 -17.65 -6.39
N LYS A 302 -27.52 -16.98 -7.22
CA LYS A 302 -28.32 -17.65 -8.28
C LYS A 302 -27.42 -18.28 -9.35
N GLU A 303 -26.35 -17.58 -9.77
CA GLU A 303 -25.41 -18.05 -10.79
C GLU A 303 -24.67 -19.31 -10.33
N ILE A 304 -24.08 -19.29 -9.12
CA ILE A 304 -23.36 -20.44 -8.55
C ILE A 304 -24.29 -21.63 -8.44
N ARG A 305 -25.51 -21.44 -7.88
CA ARG A 305 -26.50 -22.50 -7.76
C ARG A 305 -26.80 -23.12 -9.11
N LYS A 306 -27.10 -22.29 -10.13
CA LYS A 306 -27.39 -22.76 -11.47
C LYS A 306 -26.19 -23.51 -12.07
N ALA A 307 -24.97 -23.01 -11.87
CA ALA A 307 -23.76 -23.64 -12.39
C ALA A 307 -23.50 -25.02 -11.76
N VAL A 308 -23.75 -25.17 -10.46
CA VAL A 308 -23.63 -26.48 -9.78
C VAL A 308 -24.73 -27.46 -10.26
N LEU A 309 -26.00 -27.02 -10.30
CA LEU A 309 -27.12 -27.88 -10.69
C LEU A 309 -27.04 -28.35 -12.14
N ASN A 310 -26.42 -27.61 -13.04
CA ASN A 310 -26.25 -28.01 -14.45
C ASN A 310 -24.88 -28.63 -14.75
N GLY A 311 -24.04 -28.88 -13.74
CA GLY A 311 -22.73 -29.53 -13.87
C GLY A 311 -21.61 -28.66 -14.46
N ARG A 312 -21.82 -27.35 -14.67
CA ARG A 312 -20.80 -26.44 -15.15
C ARG A 312 -19.74 -26.12 -14.07
N LEU A 313 -20.16 -26.08 -12.80
CA LEU A 313 -19.28 -25.96 -11.64
C LEU A 313 -19.38 -27.26 -10.83
N SER A 314 -18.28 -27.97 -10.63
CA SER A 314 -18.30 -29.20 -9.84
C SER A 314 -18.45 -28.91 -8.33
N MET A 315 -19.06 -29.84 -7.59
CA MET A 315 -19.18 -29.74 -6.14
C MET A 315 -17.82 -29.74 -5.46
N GLU A 316 -16.85 -30.48 -6.01
CA GLU A 316 -15.46 -30.54 -5.48
C GLU A 316 -14.79 -29.17 -5.52
N ILE A 317 -14.98 -28.39 -6.58
CA ILE A 317 -14.47 -27.02 -6.69
C ILE A 317 -15.12 -26.13 -5.64
N LEU A 318 -16.45 -26.21 -5.47
CA LEU A 318 -17.13 -25.42 -4.44
C LEU A 318 -16.65 -25.82 -3.03
N ASP A 319 -16.49 -27.13 -2.76
CA ASP A 319 -16.01 -27.67 -1.49
C ASP A 319 -14.56 -27.27 -1.21
N ARG A 320 -13.71 -27.18 -2.23
CA ARG A 320 -12.35 -26.65 -2.12
C ARG A 320 -12.38 -25.19 -1.62
N ASN A 321 -13.21 -24.34 -2.22
CA ASN A 321 -13.30 -22.93 -1.85
C ASN A 321 -13.89 -22.76 -0.45
N VAL A 322 -14.93 -23.55 -0.12
CA VAL A 322 -15.48 -23.62 1.25
C VAL A 322 -14.42 -24.02 2.27
N ARG A 323 -13.58 -25.00 1.95
CA ARG A 323 -12.47 -25.43 2.83
C ARG A 323 -11.53 -24.28 3.16
N HIS A 324 -11.05 -23.51 2.17
CA HIS A 324 -10.16 -22.39 2.40
C HIS A 324 -10.80 -21.32 3.31
N ILE A 325 -12.10 -21.08 3.17
CA ILE A 325 -12.83 -20.16 4.05
C ILE A 325 -12.92 -20.72 5.47
N LEU A 326 -13.21 -22.02 5.65
CA LEU A 326 -13.26 -22.62 6.98
C LEU A 326 -11.89 -22.61 7.69
N GLU A 327 -10.81 -22.91 6.95
CA GLU A 327 -9.44 -22.85 7.45
C GLU A 327 -9.05 -21.42 7.86
N TYR A 328 -9.47 -20.41 7.10
CA TYR A 328 -9.34 -19.00 7.47
C TYR A 328 -10.13 -18.67 8.74
N ILE A 329 -11.43 -19.06 8.82
CA ILE A 329 -12.30 -18.77 9.97
C ILE A 329 -11.69 -19.31 11.27
N MET A 330 -11.10 -20.51 11.25
CA MET A 330 -10.48 -21.14 12.42
C MET A 330 -9.31 -20.35 13.00
N GLN A 331 -8.68 -19.47 12.22
CA GLN A 331 -7.59 -18.62 12.68
C GLN A 331 -8.09 -17.37 13.40
N THR A 332 -9.33 -16.91 13.13
CA THR A 332 -9.86 -15.63 13.58
C THR A 332 -10.01 -15.51 15.09
N PRO A 333 -9.86 -14.31 15.66
CA PRO A 333 -10.16 -14.04 17.08
C PRO A 333 -11.58 -14.46 17.46
N ARG A 334 -12.52 -14.22 16.56
CA ARG A 334 -13.95 -14.53 16.76
C ARG A 334 -14.20 -16.02 16.87
N PHE A 335 -13.55 -16.85 16.06
CA PHE A 335 -13.63 -18.31 16.22
C PHE A 335 -13.01 -18.77 17.54
N LYS A 336 -11.90 -18.11 17.96
CA LYS A 336 -11.24 -18.33 19.27
C LYS A 336 -12.00 -17.71 20.44
N GLN A 337 -13.21 -17.19 20.21
CA GLN A 337 -14.10 -16.60 21.22
C GLN A 337 -13.52 -15.35 21.93
N TYR A 338 -12.64 -14.62 21.26
CA TYR A 338 -12.14 -13.34 21.78
C TYR A 338 -13.27 -12.31 21.81
N VAL A 339 -13.38 -11.60 22.94
CA VAL A 339 -14.36 -10.53 23.14
C VAL A 339 -13.63 -9.19 23.01
N ALA A 340 -14.01 -8.41 22.01
CA ALA A 340 -13.44 -7.10 21.76
C ALA A 340 -13.84 -6.11 22.87
N ASP A 341 -12.87 -5.40 23.45
CA ASP A 341 -13.08 -4.43 24.54
C ASP A 341 -13.20 -2.98 24.08
N ASN A 342 -12.91 -2.72 22.78
CA ASN A 342 -12.93 -1.39 22.16
C ASN A 342 -12.03 -0.34 22.85
N ASN A 343 -10.88 -0.76 23.37
CA ASN A 343 -9.97 0.11 24.12
C ASN A 343 -8.49 -0.08 23.74
N PRO A 344 -8.10 0.18 22.47
CA PRO A 344 -6.69 0.11 22.06
C PRO A 344 -5.86 1.25 22.67
N ASP A 345 -4.53 1.06 22.70
CA ASP A 345 -3.58 2.11 23.16
C ASP A 345 -3.30 3.16 22.07
N LEU A 346 -4.30 3.99 21.76
CA LEU A 346 -4.16 5.05 20.73
C LEU A 346 -3.03 6.05 21.04
N LYS A 347 -2.65 6.24 22.32
CA LYS A 347 -1.55 7.15 22.67
C LYS A 347 -0.19 6.55 22.33
N GLY A 348 0.00 5.28 22.68
CA GLY A 348 1.21 4.53 22.30
C GLY A 348 1.33 4.41 20.78
N HIS A 349 0.22 4.12 20.09
CA HIS A 349 0.18 4.02 18.63
C HIS A 349 0.50 5.34 17.92
N ALA A 350 0.04 6.48 18.45
CA ALA A 350 0.41 7.80 17.92
C ALA A 350 1.92 8.07 18.00
N LEU A 351 2.61 7.60 19.07
CA LEU A 351 4.07 7.70 19.18
C LEU A 351 4.78 6.80 18.15
N VAL A 352 4.29 5.59 17.92
CA VAL A 352 4.81 4.69 16.88
C VAL A 352 4.61 5.32 15.50
N ALA A 353 3.43 5.88 15.22
CA ALA A 353 3.14 6.60 13.98
C ALA A 353 4.08 7.79 13.77
N ARG A 354 4.32 8.60 14.82
CA ARG A 354 5.26 9.73 14.79
C ARG A 354 6.69 9.29 14.48
N ASN A 355 7.18 8.23 15.12
CA ASN A 355 8.52 7.72 14.87
C ASN A 355 8.68 7.23 13.42
N ALA A 356 7.70 6.49 12.91
CA ALA A 356 7.72 5.99 11.54
C ALA A 356 7.64 7.13 10.51
N ALA A 357 6.77 8.12 10.72
CA ALA A 357 6.67 9.28 9.86
C ALA A 357 7.97 10.08 9.82
N THR A 358 8.55 10.36 10.98
CA THR A 358 9.79 11.12 11.09
C THR A 358 10.96 10.41 10.38
N GLU A 359 11.08 9.07 10.54
CA GLU A 359 12.13 8.28 9.88
C GLU A 359 11.91 8.16 8.37
N GLY A 360 10.67 8.23 7.89
CA GLY A 360 10.32 8.16 6.47
C GLY A 360 10.42 9.49 5.72
N MET A 361 10.57 10.64 6.41
CA MET A 361 10.75 11.93 5.75
C MET A 361 12.09 12.02 5.02
N VAL A 362 12.09 12.63 3.83
CA VAL A 362 13.27 12.70 2.96
C VAL A 362 13.72 14.14 2.79
N LEU A 363 14.95 14.43 3.19
CA LEU A 363 15.58 15.73 2.93
C LEU A 363 16.11 15.76 1.49
N LEU A 364 15.45 16.54 0.62
CA LEU A 364 15.79 16.62 -0.80
C LEU A 364 16.84 17.66 -1.11
N LYS A 365 16.87 18.75 -0.36
CA LYS A 365 17.79 19.87 -0.54
C LYS A 365 18.13 20.52 0.80
N ASN A 366 19.40 20.89 1.01
CA ASN A 366 19.83 21.61 2.21
C ASN A 366 21.07 22.46 1.93
N ASN A 367 20.89 23.59 1.25
CA ASN A 367 21.98 24.49 0.86
C ASN A 367 22.61 25.14 2.08
N LYS A 368 23.94 25.10 2.15
CA LYS A 368 24.74 25.72 3.23
C LYS A 368 24.26 25.28 4.63
N ASN A 369 23.72 24.09 4.76
CA ASN A 369 23.23 23.52 6.02
C ASN A 369 22.24 24.45 6.75
N VAL A 370 21.23 24.97 6.03
CA VAL A 370 20.15 25.77 6.62
C VAL A 370 19.36 24.98 7.66
N LEU A 371 19.21 23.68 7.44
CA LEU A 371 18.67 22.74 8.42
C LEU A 371 19.80 21.91 9.04
N PRO A 372 19.70 21.54 10.34
CA PRO A 372 18.63 21.91 11.26
C PRO A 372 18.68 23.40 11.63
N LEU A 373 17.51 23.93 12.08
CA LEU A 373 17.37 25.33 12.48
C LEU A 373 18.26 25.63 13.68
N VAL A 374 19.01 26.73 13.58
CA VAL A 374 19.88 27.17 14.67
C VAL A 374 19.07 27.86 15.77
N GLN A 375 19.56 27.86 17.02
CA GLN A 375 18.87 28.39 18.21
C GLN A 375 18.40 29.85 18.09
N LYS A 376 19.05 30.67 17.25
CA LYS A 376 18.63 32.06 17.01
C LYS A 376 17.32 32.20 16.24
N ILE A 377 16.88 31.19 15.51
CA ILE A 377 15.60 31.18 14.81
C ILE A 377 14.49 30.98 15.83
N LYS A 378 13.61 31.95 15.96
CA LYS A 378 12.47 31.93 16.88
C LYS A 378 11.15 32.22 16.18
N ASN A 379 11.14 33.22 15.29
CA ASN A 379 9.94 33.71 14.62
C ASN A 379 9.90 33.23 13.19
N ILE A 380 8.80 32.59 12.81
CA ILE A 380 8.63 31.94 11.49
C ILE A 380 7.42 32.54 10.77
N ALA A 381 7.66 33.04 9.56
CA ALA A 381 6.61 33.34 8.60
C ALA A 381 6.16 32.03 7.92
N LEU A 382 4.94 31.60 8.16
CA LEU A 382 4.42 30.32 7.70
C LEU A 382 3.41 30.52 6.57
N PHE A 383 3.68 29.97 5.39
CA PHE A 383 2.87 30.10 4.17
C PHE A 383 2.34 28.77 3.68
N GLY A 384 1.26 28.83 2.90
CA GLY A 384 0.60 27.68 2.30
C GLY A 384 -0.58 27.16 3.12
N ASN A 385 -1.72 26.89 2.46
CA ASN A 385 -2.95 26.41 3.09
C ASN A 385 -2.71 25.18 3.96
N THR A 386 -1.89 24.23 3.46
CA THR A 386 -1.61 22.98 4.16
C THR A 386 -0.63 23.10 5.33
N SER A 387 -0.07 24.27 5.58
CA SER A 387 0.60 24.58 6.85
C SER A 387 -0.37 24.57 8.03
N TYR A 388 -1.64 24.88 7.78
CA TYR A 388 -2.71 25.03 8.75
C TYR A 388 -3.71 23.86 8.71
N ASP A 389 -3.85 23.21 7.56
CA ASP A 389 -4.69 22.03 7.34
C ASP A 389 -3.82 20.90 6.72
N PHE A 390 -3.00 20.26 7.56
CA PHE A 390 -1.98 19.30 7.13
C PHE A 390 -2.62 18.00 6.67
N ILE A 391 -2.22 17.49 5.50
CA ILE A 391 -2.79 16.30 4.90
C ILE A 391 -2.17 15.05 5.54
N ALA A 392 -2.97 14.31 6.29
CA ALA A 392 -2.52 13.09 6.99
C ALA A 392 -2.39 11.89 6.05
N GLY A 393 -3.32 11.72 5.09
CA GLY A 393 -3.37 10.57 4.20
C GLY A 393 -4.14 10.81 2.91
N GLY A 394 -4.33 9.74 2.14
CA GLY A 394 -5.15 9.74 0.92
C GLY A 394 -6.62 9.50 1.20
N THR A 395 -7.44 9.56 0.14
CA THR A 395 -8.90 9.37 0.19
C THR A 395 -9.31 7.97 -0.27
N GLY A 396 -10.59 7.62 -0.13
CA GLY A 396 -11.12 6.29 -0.44
C GLY A 396 -10.95 5.32 0.73
N SER A 397 -10.62 4.06 0.46
CA SER A 397 -10.39 3.02 1.48
C SER A 397 -9.20 3.35 2.42
N GLY A 398 -8.29 4.23 2.00
CA GLY A 398 -7.16 4.72 2.82
C GLY A 398 -7.52 5.80 3.84
N ASN A 399 -8.76 6.26 3.90
CA ASN A 399 -9.18 7.26 4.88
C ASN A 399 -9.41 6.62 6.26
N VAL A 400 -8.99 7.31 7.34
CA VAL A 400 -9.09 6.84 8.72
C VAL A 400 -9.89 7.82 9.57
N ASN A 401 -10.78 7.32 10.44
CA ASN A 401 -11.51 8.13 11.42
C ASN A 401 -10.63 8.40 12.64
N HIS A 402 -9.75 9.39 12.53
CA HIS A 402 -8.79 9.79 13.56
C HIS A 402 -9.36 10.89 14.48
N ALA A 403 -8.80 10.99 15.69
CA ALA A 403 -9.24 11.98 16.67
C ALA A 403 -8.72 13.40 16.34
N TYR A 404 -7.55 13.52 15.73
CA TYR A 404 -6.88 14.79 15.43
C TYR A 404 -5.84 14.63 14.32
N VAL A 405 -5.46 15.73 13.72
CA VAL A 405 -4.25 15.88 12.90
C VAL A 405 -3.47 17.07 13.44
N VAL A 406 -2.18 16.87 13.72
CA VAL A 406 -1.29 17.98 14.12
C VAL A 406 -0.88 18.75 12.88
N SER A 407 -1.32 20.01 12.78
CA SER A 407 -0.90 20.93 11.72
C SER A 407 0.60 21.29 11.84
N LEU A 408 1.19 21.82 10.76
CA LEU A 408 2.56 22.32 10.86
C LEU A 408 2.66 23.53 11.82
N LEU A 409 1.62 24.38 11.85
CA LEU A 409 1.48 25.45 12.85
C LEU A 409 1.63 24.91 14.27
N ASP A 410 0.85 23.87 14.61
CA ASP A 410 0.85 23.31 15.97
C ASP A 410 2.16 22.59 16.27
N GLY A 411 2.71 21.86 15.30
CA GLY A 411 4.02 21.19 15.44
C GLY A 411 5.15 22.19 15.72
N LEU A 412 5.19 23.32 15.02
CA LEU A 412 6.18 24.37 15.25
C LEU A 412 6.00 25.02 16.65
N LYS A 413 4.75 25.30 17.07
CA LYS A 413 4.47 25.80 18.42
C LYS A 413 4.89 24.81 19.50
N ASN A 414 4.59 23.51 19.31
CA ASN A 414 5.01 22.43 20.22
C ASN A 414 6.53 22.33 20.34
N ALA A 415 7.25 22.66 19.27
CA ALA A 415 8.72 22.72 19.25
C ALA A 415 9.31 24.02 19.80
N GLY A 416 8.47 24.98 20.22
CA GLY A 416 8.88 26.24 20.87
C GLY A 416 9.13 27.40 19.91
N TYR A 417 8.72 27.30 18.63
CA TYR A 417 8.78 28.40 17.66
C TYR A 417 7.52 29.29 17.77
N GLN A 418 7.70 30.57 17.45
CA GLN A 418 6.62 31.52 17.28
C GLN A 418 6.27 31.64 15.79
N VAL A 419 4.99 31.59 15.47
CA VAL A 419 4.51 31.73 14.09
C VAL A 419 3.79 33.07 13.97
N ASP A 420 4.03 33.75 12.85
CA ASP A 420 3.47 35.08 12.54
C ASP A 420 1.93 35.07 12.62
N GLY A 421 1.41 35.90 13.53
CA GLY A 421 -0.02 35.96 13.80
C GLY A 421 -0.84 36.62 12.69
N ASP A 422 -0.28 37.59 11.96
CA ASP A 422 -0.95 38.31 10.89
C ASP A 422 -1.11 37.39 9.65
N ILE A 423 -0.04 36.63 9.32
CA ILE A 423 -0.10 35.64 8.25
C ILE A 423 -1.10 34.54 8.61
N TYR A 424 -1.03 34.00 9.83
CA TYR A 424 -1.99 33.00 10.32
C TYR A 424 -3.44 33.50 10.18
N LYS A 425 -3.74 34.71 10.65
CA LYS A 425 -5.08 35.31 10.57
C LYS A 425 -5.57 35.38 9.12
N ALA A 426 -4.70 35.83 8.18
CA ALA A 426 -5.06 35.91 6.77
C ALA A 426 -5.46 34.54 6.20
N TYR A 427 -4.71 33.47 6.48
CA TYR A 427 -5.02 32.12 6.01
C TYR A 427 -6.32 31.59 6.64
N ILE A 428 -6.57 31.81 7.93
CA ILE A 428 -7.80 31.37 8.61
C ILE A 428 -9.04 32.09 8.07
N GLU A 429 -8.92 33.35 7.66
CA GLU A 429 -10.00 34.10 7.02
C GLU A 429 -10.19 33.70 5.55
N TYR A 430 -9.11 33.38 4.83
CA TYR A 430 -9.13 33.01 3.43
C TYR A 430 -9.72 31.59 3.21
N ALA A 431 -9.25 30.59 3.95
CA ALA A 431 -9.54 29.19 3.67
C ALA A 431 -11.04 28.84 3.67
N PRO A 432 -11.88 29.32 4.64
CA PRO A 432 -13.32 29.05 4.60
C PRO A 432 -14.02 29.70 3.39
N LYS A 433 -13.60 30.89 2.99
CA LYS A 433 -14.15 31.60 1.82
C LYS A 433 -13.82 30.86 0.54
N ALA A 434 -12.55 30.45 0.38
CA ALA A 434 -12.10 29.69 -0.77
C ALA A 434 -12.78 28.30 -0.84
N LYS A 435 -12.94 27.61 0.30
CA LYS A 435 -13.65 26.33 0.40
C LYS A 435 -15.12 26.44 0.02
N ALA A 436 -15.79 27.53 0.41
CA ALA A 436 -17.19 27.76 0.06
C ALA A 436 -17.42 27.92 -1.45
N ASN A 437 -16.38 28.34 -2.19
CA ASN A 437 -16.40 28.51 -3.65
C ASN A 437 -16.04 27.23 -4.42
N LEU A 438 -15.61 26.16 -3.74
CA LEU A 438 -15.32 24.89 -4.42
C LEU A 438 -16.61 24.24 -4.90
N PRO A 439 -16.54 23.47 -6.02
CA PRO A 439 -17.67 22.67 -6.48
C PRO A 439 -18.15 21.74 -5.36
N LYS A 440 -19.45 21.76 -5.08
CA LYS A 440 -20.04 20.82 -4.11
C LYS A 440 -20.31 19.49 -4.80
N PRO A 441 -20.14 18.35 -4.08
CA PRO A 441 -20.53 17.05 -4.59
C PRO A 441 -22.02 17.08 -5.00
N LYS A 442 -22.33 16.62 -6.21
CA LYS A 442 -23.70 16.56 -6.76
C LYS A 442 -24.48 15.36 -6.21
N ASN A 443 -23.76 14.37 -5.71
CA ASN A 443 -24.32 13.13 -5.17
C ASN A 443 -23.37 12.51 -4.11
N PRO A 444 -23.86 11.57 -3.27
CA PRO A 444 -23.05 10.96 -2.22
C PRO A 444 -21.77 10.29 -2.70
N LEU A 445 -21.75 9.75 -3.92
CA LEU A 445 -20.56 9.06 -4.46
C LEU A 445 -19.43 10.04 -4.78
N GLU A 446 -19.75 11.24 -5.28
CA GLU A 446 -18.75 12.29 -5.49
C GLU A 446 -18.08 12.74 -4.19
N ALA A 447 -18.74 12.57 -3.04
CA ALA A 447 -18.15 12.89 -1.74
C ALA A 447 -16.99 11.93 -1.35
N PHE A 448 -16.88 10.76 -2.00
CA PHE A 448 -15.77 9.81 -1.80
C PHE A 448 -14.57 10.08 -2.72
N LEU A 449 -14.77 10.88 -3.77
CA LEU A 449 -13.67 11.25 -4.66
C LEU A 449 -12.67 12.17 -3.95
N PRO A 450 -11.40 12.20 -4.38
CA PRO A 450 -10.47 13.23 -3.94
C PRO A 450 -11.09 14.62 -4.11
N GLY A 451 -11.21 15.36 -3.00
CA GLY A 451 -11.82 16.68 -3.00
C GLY A 451 -10.99 17.68 -3.82
N HIS A 452 -11.64 18.75 -4.25
CA HIS A 452 -10.92 19.90 -4.83
C HIS A 452 -10.08 20.58 -3.78
N PHE A 453 -8.81 20.87 -4.11
CA PHE A 453 -7.95 21.65 -3.25
C PHE A 453 -8.35 23.13 -3.26
N ILE A 454 -8.22 23.75 -2.10
CA ILE A 454 -8.33 25.21 -1.99
C ILE A 454 -7.15 25.80 -2.76
N PRO A 455 -7.37 26.73 -3.73
CA PRO A 455 -6.28 27.45 -4.38
C PRO A 455 -5.37 28.13 -3.36
N GLU A 456 -4.08 28.28 -3.64
CA GLU A 456 -3.21 29.04 -2.76
C GLU A 456 -3.61 30.53 -2.74
N MET A 457 -3.50 31.14 -1.55
CA MET A 457 -3.79 32.54 -1.35
C MET A 457 -2.76 33.42 -2.08
N SER A 458 -3.22 34.48 -2.73
CA SER A 458 -2.34 35.44 -3.35
C SER A 458 -1.48 36.17 -2.31
N LEU A 459 -0.19 36.32 -2.56
CA LEU A 459 0.70 37.14 -1.71
C LEU A 459 0.29 38.61 -1.63
N ALA A 460 -0.55 39.11 -2.56
CA ALA A 460 -1.11 40.45 -2.52
C ALA A 460 -2.09 40.66 -1.33
N GLU A 461 -2.65 39.59 -0.78
CA GLU A 461 -3.49 39.62 0.42
C GLU A 461 -2.68 39.78 1.72
N LEU A 462 -1.32 39.75 1.64
CA LEU A 462 -0.42 39.78 2.78
C LEU A 462 0.45 41.00 2.79
N ASN A 463 0.75 41.53 3.98
CA ASN A 463 1.78 42.53 4.16
C ASN A 463 3.18 41.88 4.17
N MET A 464 3.74 41.61 2.99
CA MET A 464 5.02 40.93 2.83
C MET A 464 6.19 41.71 3.46
N SER A 465 6.12 43.05 3.52
CA SER A 465 7.17 43.88 4.17
C SER A 465 7.18 43.63 5.69
N ALA A 466 6.00 43.57 6.32
CA ALA A 466 5.88 43.24 7.75
C ALA A 466 6.31 41.78 8.00
N ALA A 467 5.86 40.84 7.16
CA ALA A 467 6.23 39.43 7.26
C ALA A 467 7.77 39.24 7.24
N VAL A 468 8.46 39.90 6.30
CA VAL A 468 9.93 39.87 6.23
C VAL A 468 10.58 40.53 7.43
N LYS A 469 10.06 41.69 7.90
CA LYS A 469 10.63 42.42 9.03
C LYS A 469 10.56 41.65 10.34
N ASN A 470 9.40 41.05 10.63
CA ASN A 470 9.08 40.48 11.94
C ASN A 470 9.58 39.04 12.14
N ASN A 471 9.92 38.33 11.09
CA ASN A 471 10.28 36.93 11.16
C ASN A 471 11.76 36.68 10.81
N ASP A 472 12.32 35.60 11.37
CA ASP A 472 13.71 35.22 11.15
C ASP A 472 13.89 34.48 9.83
N MET A 473 12.84 33.76 9.38
CA MET A 473 12.83 32.97 8.16
C MET A 473 11.39 32.71 7.68
N ALA A 474 11.26 32.12 6.49
CA ALA A 474 9.98 31.61 5.99
C ALA A 474 9.97 30.09 5.83
N ILE A 475 8.80 29.51 6.09
CA ILE A 475 8.47 28.12 5.74
C ILE A 475 7.24 28.14 4.83
N ILE A 476 7.27 27.36 3.77
CA ILE A 476 6.18 27.20 2.81
C ILE A 476 5.79 25.74 2.79
N THR A 477 4.49 25.41 2.91
CA THR A 477 4.02 24.05 2.71
C THR A 477 3.25 23.96 1.40
N ILE A 478 3.58 22.95 0.59
CA ILE A 478 2.86 22.57 -0.63
C ILE A 478 2.14 21.27 -0.36
N GLY A 479 0.82 21.28 -0.55
CA GLY A 479 -0.04 20.10 -0.31
C GLY A 479 -0.60 19.51 -1.59
N LYS A 480 -0.52 18.18 -1.74
CA LYS A 480 -1.19 17.40 -2.78
C LYS A 480 -1.72 16.11 -2.18
N SER A 481 -2.99 15.80 -2.42
CA SER A 481 -3.59 14.51 -2.07
C SER A 481 -4.01 13.74 -3.32
N SER A 482 -4.27 12.47 -3.16
CA SER A 482 -4.89 11.60 -4.16
C SER A 482 -5.67 10.48 -3.45
N GLY A 483 -6.35 9.65 -4.21
CA GLY A 483 -7.15 8.58 -3.65
C GLY A 483 -7.65 7.62 -4.70
N GLU A 484 -8.53 6.75 -4.26
CA GLU A 484 -9.25 5.84 -5.14
C GLU A 484 -10.11 6.59 -6.14
N PHE A 485 -10.39 5.93 -7.25
CA PHE A 485 -11.31 6.30 -8.34
C PHE A 485 -10.77 7.30 -9.36
N LEU A 486 -9.76 8.08 -9.04
CA LEU A 486 -9.20 9.09 -9.95
C LEU A 486 -7.68 9.03 -9.97
N ASP A 487 -7.13 9.04 -11.18
CA ASP A 487 -5.71 9.31 -11.39
C ASP A 487 -5.41 10.80 -11.22
N ARG A 488 -4.17 11.11 -10.84
CA ARG A 488 -3.69 12.48 -10.62
C ARG A 488 -3.55 13.22 -11.95
N LYS A 489 -3.83 14.52 -11.96
CA LYS A 489 -3.65 15.37 -13.13
C LYS A 489 -2.22 15.87 -13.28
N ILE A 490 -1.82 16.15 -14.51
CA ILE A 490 -0.52 16.75 -14.81
C ILE A 490 -0.52 18.23 -14.41
N SER A 491 -1.61 18.95 -14.71
CA SER A 491 -1.68 20.41 -14.64
C SER A 491 -1.58 20.97 -13.23
N ASP A 492 -2.14 20.32 -12.23
CA ASP A 492 -2.33 20.86 -10.87
C ASP A 492 -1.95 19.90 -9.73
N SER A 493 -1.61 18.63 -10.08
CA SER A 493 -1.22 17.63 -9.09
C SER A 493 0.23 17.16 -9.28
N PHE A 494 0.65 16.81 -10.50
CA PHE A 494 2.05 16.53 -10.80
C PHE A 494 2.86 17.83 -10.92
N ASN A 495 2.39 18.80 -11.71
CA ASN A 495 2.95 20.15 -11.72
C ASN A 495 2.35 20.98 -10.57
N LEU A 496 3.11 21.91 -10.05
CA LEU A 496 2.56 22.93 -9.17
C LEU A 496 1.68 23.90 -9.96
N THR A 497 0.62 24.39 -9.34
CA THR A 497 -0.21 25.45 -9.93
C THR A 497 0.57 26.76 -10.09
N LYS A 498 -0.02 27.70 -10.81
CA LYS A 498 0.59 29.03 -10.96
C LYS A 498 0.73 29.73 -9.60
N GLU A 499 -0.32 29.67 -8.78
CA GLU A 499 -0.39 30.29 -7.45
C GLU A 499 0.66 29.71 -6.51
N GLU A 500 0.87 28.41 -6.50
CA GLU A 500 1.92 27.75 -5.70
C GLU A 500 3.32 28.17 -6.15
N LYS A 501 3.58 28.30 -7.45
CA LYS A 501 4.86 28.77 -7.98
C LYS A 501 5.08 30.25 -7.67
N ASP A 502 4.05 31.06 -7.81
CA ASP A 502 4.11 32.49 -7.48
C ASP A 502 4.37 32.71 -5.98
N MET A 503 3.75 31.91 -5.10
CA MET A 503 4.01 31.91 -3.68
C MET A 503 5.47 31.55 -3.38
N ILE A 504 5.99 30.45 -3.92
CA ILE A 504 7.39 30.05 -3.71
C ILE A 504 8.34 31.16 -4.18
N SER A 505 8.16 31.65 -5.41
CA SER A 505 9.06 32.65 -5.99
C SER A 505 8.98 33.99 -5.26
N GLY A 506 7.78 34.46 -4.92
CA GLY A 506 7.57 35.72 -4.24
C GLY A 506 8.12 35.73 -2.81
N VAL A 507 7.88 34.67 -2.03
CA VAL A 507 8.44 34.51 -0.68
C VAL A 507 9.96 34.39 -0.72
N CYS A 508 10.52 33.54 -1.63
CA CYS A 508 11.97 33.44 -1.79
C CYS A 508 12.61 34.81 -2.11
N ASN A 509 12.05 35.50 -3.09
CA ASN A 509 12.60 36.81 -3.48
C ASN A 509 12.55 37.85 -2.31
N ALA A 510 11.44 37.90 -1.58
CA ALA A 510 11.29 38.85 -0.47
C ALA A 510 12.26 38.55 0.70
N PHE A 511 12.33 37.29 1.14
CA PHE A 511 13.17 36.89 2.27
C PHE A 511 14.65 36.89 1.91
N HIS A 512 15.04 36.45 0.72
CA HIS A 512 16.46 36.46 0.27
C HIS A 512 16.99 37.88 0.12
N LYS A 513 16.18 38.87 -0.35
CA LYS A 513 16.53 40.26 -0.39
C LYS A 513 16.92 40.82 0.99
N ALA A 514 16.30 40.27 2.04
CA ALA A 514 16.61 40.61 3.44
C ALA A 514 17.68 39.69 4.07
N GLY A 515 18.35 38.83 3.29
CA GLY A 515 19.34 37.86 3.77
C GLY A 515 18.78 36.71 4.59
N LYS A 516 17.44 36.51 4.60
CA LYS A 516 16.73 35.48 5.37
C LYS A 516 16.52 34.22 4.52
N LYS A 517 16.31 33.09 5.19
CA LYS A 517 16.21 31.77 4.57
C LYS A 517 14.78 31.34 4.34
N VAL A 518 14.58 30.45 3.35
CA VAL A 518 13.28 29.87 3.00
C VAL A 518 13.39 28.35 2.90
N VAL A 519 12.49 27.67 3.59
CA VAL A 519 12.34 26.20 3.56
C VAL A 519 11.00 25.83 2.95
N VAL A 520 10.97 24.82 2.06
CA VAL A 520 9.74 24.25 1.52
C VAL A 520 9.51 22.87 2.12
N ILE A 521 8.30 22.64 2.59
CA ILE A 521 7.79 21.35 3.04
C ILE A 521 6.87 20.80 1.97
N LEU A 522 7.13 19.59 1.49
CA LEU A 522 6.27 18.90 0.55
C LEU A 522 5.37 17.88 1.30
N ASN A 523 4.12 18.26 1.54
CA ASN A 523 3.08 17.40 2.10
C ASN A 523 2.26 16.81 0.94
N VAL A 524 2.85 15.85 0.22
CA VAL A 524 2.34 15.38 -1.07
C VAL A 524 2.16 13.86 -1.13
N CYS A 525 1.14 13.44 -1.85
CA CYS A 525 0.75 12.02 -2.03
C CYS A 525 1.67 11.22 -2.97
N GLY A 526 2.54 11.88 -3.70
CA GLY A 526 3.41 11.26 -4.71
C GLY A 526 4.33 12.28 -5.36
N VAL A 527 4.99 11.88 -6.43
CA VAL A 527 5.94 12.71 -7.16
C VAL A 527 5.31 14.01 -7.65
N VAL A 528 6.00 15.12 -7.49
CA VAL A 528 5.68 16.43 -8.07
C VAL A 528 6.86 16.96 -8.89
N GLU A 529 6.57 17.74 -9.93
CA GLU A 529 7.62 18.43 -10.70
C GLU A 529 8.37 19.40 -9.83
N THR A 530 9.70 19.35 -9.85
CA THR A 530 10.57 20.19 -9.01
C THR A 530 11.48 21.13 -9.79
N LYS A 531 11.77 20.83 -11.05
CA LYS A 531 12.74 21.57 -11.87
C LYS A 531 12.41 23.05 -11.97
N SER A 532 11.11 23.39 -12.08
CA SER A 532 10.68 24.78 -12.31
C SER A 532 10.81 25.71 -11.10
N TRP A 533 10.93 25.15 -9.86
CA TRP A 533 10.89 25.96 -8.64
C TRP A 533 11.97 25.63 -7.61
N ILE A 534 12.59 24.44 -7.65
CA ILE A 534 13.51 23.98 -6.61
C ILE A 534 14.77 24.84 -6.48
N GLY A 535 15.06 25.67 -7.49
CA GLY A 535 16.16 26.64 -7.44
C GLY A 535 15.98 27.70 -6.35
N GLY A 536 14.74 28.09 -6.05
CA GLY A 536 14.40 29.16 -5.11
C GLY A 536 14.72 28.84 -3.64
N PRO A 537 14.05 27.89 -2.98
CA PRO A 537 14.21 27.65 -1.55
C PRO A 537 15.61 27.17 -1.16
N ASP A 538 16.05 27.50 0.06
CA ASP A 538 17.35 27.05 0.60
C ASP A 538 17.35 25.57 1.01
N ALA A 539 16.22 25.07 1.52
CA ALA A 539 16.03 23.64 1.84
C ALA A 539 14.65 23.15 1.41
N VAL A 540 14.55 21.85 1.14
CA VAL A 540 13.29 21.16 0.78
C VAL A 540 13.23 19.86 1.56
N LEU A 541 12.18 19.71 2.37
CA LEU A 541 11.86 18.50 3.12
C LEU A 541 10.58 17.88 2.57
N LEU A 542 10.64 16.62 2.21
CA LEU A 542 9.50 15.83 1.77
C LEU A 542 8.94 15.07 2.97
N SER A 543 7.73 15.44 3.40
CA SER A 543 7.02 14.78 4.49
C SER A 543 6.09 13.67 4.00
N TRP A 544 5.79 13.62 2.71
CA TRP A 544 4.74 12.78 2.15
C TRP A 544 3.40 13.04 2.83
N LEU A 545 2.59 11.98 3.08
CA LEU A 545 1.36 12.00 3.89
C LEU A 545 1.65 11.23 5.20
N PRO A 546 2.03 11.93 6.27
CA PRO A 546 2.71 11.32 7.41
C PRO A 546 1.78 10.87 8.55
N GLY A 547 0.47 10.77 8.32
CA GLY A 547 -0.49 10.45 9.36
C GLY A 547 -0.80 11.60 10.32
N GLN A 548 -1.44 11.27 11.43
CA GLN A 548 -2.01 12.27 12.35
C GLN A 548 -0.97 13.14 13.08
N GLU A 549 0.30 12.69 13.22
CA GLU A 549 1.36 13.41 13.92
C GLU A 549 2.22 14.29 12.99
N GLY A 550 1.81 14.50 11.75
CA GLY A 550 2.61 15.08 10.68
C GLY A 550 3.32 16.37 11.01
N GLY A 551 2.64 17.35 11.61
CA GLY A 551 3.24 18.63 11.99
C GLY A 551 4.34 18.49 13.05
N ASN A 552 4.15 17.63 14.04
CA ASN A 552 5.18 17.31 15.04
C ASN A 552 6.41 16.66 14.40
N CYS A 553 6.20 15.72 13.46
CA CYS A 553 7.29 15.05 12.76
C CYS A 553 8.16 16.01 11.95
N VAL A 554 7.52 16.92 11.21
CA VAL A 554 8.23 17.97 10.46
C VAL A 554 9.03 18.87 11.43
N ALA A 555 8.41 19.30 12.53
CA ALA A 555 9.06 20.17 13.52
C ALA A 555 10.26 19.49 14.19
N ASP A 556 10.19 18.17 14.49
CA ASP A 556 11.31 17.40 15.05
C ASP A 556 12.52 17.37 14.10
N ILE A 557 12.27 17.22 12.79
CA ILE A 557 13.33 17.31 11.76
C ILE A 557 13.89 18.72 11.68
N LEU A 558 13.03 19.74 11.55
CA LEU A 558 13.46 21.14 11.43
C LEU A 558 14.30 21.58 12.62
N ALA A 559 13.90 21.21 13.83
CA ALA A 559 14.62 21.54 15.06
C ALA A 559 15.93 20.72 15.26
N GLY A 560 16.18 19.71 14.44
CA GLY A 560 17.33 18.82 14.59
C GLY A 560 17.23 17.84 15.76
N LYS A 561 16.04 17.67 16.33
CA LYS A 561 15.76 16.64 17.33
C LYS A 561 15.92 15.25 16.72
N GLU A 562 15.47 15.09 15.48
CA GLU A 562 15.73 13.92 14.67
C GLU A 562 16.47 14.27 13.38
N ASN A 563 17.37 13.40 12.98
CA ASN A 563 18.17 13.56 11.76
C ASN A 563 17.49 12.81 10.60
N PRO A 564 17.19 13.47 9.47
CA PRO A 564 16.55 12.81 8.33
C PRO A 564 17.37 11.60 7.86
N SER A 565 16.69 10.48 7.70
CA SER A 565 17.29 9.22 7.23
C SER A 565 16.45 8.48 6.19
N GLY A 566 15.33 9.08 5.79
CA GLY A 566 14.48 8.57 4.73
C GLY A 566 15.16 8.58 3.37
N ARG A 567 14.79 7.64 2.50
CA ARG A 567 15.28 7.54 1.13
C ARG A 567 14.10 7.36 0.18
N LEU A 568 14.15 7.99 -0.99
CA LEU A 568 13.06 7.92 -1.97
C LEU A 568 12.79 6.47 -2.42
N PRO A 569 11.54 5.99 -2.35
CA PRO A 569 11.16 4.67 -2.82
C PRO A 569 10.77 4.67 -4.32
N MET A 570 10.86 5.81 -4.98
CA MET A 570 10.65 5.97 -6.43
C MET A 570 11.51 7.09 -6.98
N THR A 571 11.75 7.03 -8.28
CA THR A 571 12.45 8.06 -9.05
C THR A 571 11.58 9.30 -9.25
N TRP A 572 12.17 10.48 -9.16
CA TRP A 572 11.54 11.77 -9.48
C TRP A 572 12.03 12.26 -10.83
N PRO A 573 11.24 12.16 -11.91
CA PRO A 573 11.60 12.64 -13.23
C PRO A 573 11.72 14.17 -13.25
N VAL A 574 12.45 14.70 -14.23
CA VAL A 574 12.53 16.15 -14.49
C VAL A 574 11.20 16.66 -15.01
N SER A 575 10.54 15.89 -15.87
CA SER A 575 9.26 16.20 -16.50
C SER A 575 8.42 14.94 -16.62
N TYR A 576 7.09 15.08 -16.66
CA TYR A 576 6.21 13.97 -16.98
C TYR A 576 6.49 13.36 -18.36
N ASN A 577 7.06 14.17 -19.27
CA ASN A 577 7.47 13.69 -20.58
C ASN A 577 8.57 12.63 -20.55
N ASP A 578 9.33 12.55 -19.46
CA ASP A 578 10.43 11.61 -19.29
C ASP A 578 9.96 10.26 -18.65
N VAL A 579 8.68 10.15 -18.30
CA VAL A 579 8.12 8.95 -17.67
C VAL A 579 7.98 7.82 -18.71
N PRO A 580 8.56 6.62 -18.48
CA PRO A 580 8.55 5.53 -19.47
C PRO A 580 7.13 5.09 -19.87
N SER A 581 6.23 5.05 -18.90
CA SER A 581 4.82 4.65 -19.12
C SER A 581 3.90 5.78 -19.59
N LYS A 582 4.43 6.96 -19.94
CA LYS A 582 3.61 8.13 -20.35
C LYS A 582 2.66 7.84 -21.52
N ALA A 583 3.16 7.15 -22.55
CA ALA A 583 2.38 6.83 -23.74
C ALA A 583 1.31 5.75 -23.50
N ASP A 584 1.52 4.96 -22.45
CA ASP A 584 0.71 3.82 -22.07
C ASP A 584 0.08 4.04 -20.68
N PHE A 585 -0.43 5.26 -20.44
CA PHE A 585 -1.19 5.63 -19.26
C PHE A 585 -2.35 6.55 -19.68
N PRO A 586 -3.53 6.46 -19.04
CA PRO A 586 -4.66 7.34 -19.39
C PRO A 586 -4.29 8.81 -19.21
N ASN A 587 -4.91 9.69 -20.01
CA ASN A 587 -4.79 11.12 -19.81
C ASN A 587 -5.86 11.60 -18.81
N PRO A 588 -5.52 11.84 -17.53
CA PRO A 588 -6.50 12.18 -16.50
C PRO A 588 -7.14 13.55 -16.69
N GLU A 589 -6.59 14.41 -17.57
CA GLU A 589 -7.17 15.72 -17.88
C GLU A 589 -8.51 15.61 -18.64
N THR A 590 -8.75 14.47 -19.28
CA THR A 590 -9.96 14.21 -20.07
C THR A 590 -11.02 13.40 -19.35
N VAL A 591 -10.69 12.83 -18.18
CA VAL A 591 -11.63 12.01 -17.40
C VAL A 591 -12.62 12.91 -16.67
N LYS A 592 -13.92 12.68 -16.88
CA LYS A 592 -15.02 13.39 -16.20
C LYS A 592 -15.51 12.61 -14.99
N VAL A 593 -16.05 13.30 -13.98
CA VAL A 593 -16.63 12.68 -12.78
C VAL A 593 -17.81 11.75 -13.15
N ASP A 594 -18.60 12.11 -14.13
CA ASP A 594 -19.71 11.27 -14.63
C ASP A 594 -19.21 9.94 -15.22
N ASP A 595 -18.02 9.94 -15.82
CA ASP A 595 -17.36 8.72 -16.30
C ASP A 595 -16.92 7.81 -15.13
N VAL A 596 -16.47 8.40 -14.03
CA VAL A 596 -16.12 7.68 -12.80
C VAL A 596 -17.34 6.99 -12.19
N LEU A 597 -18.48 7.66 -12.15
CA LEU A 597 -19.77 7.08 -11.75
C LEU A 597 -20.17 5.90 -12.64
N GLY A 598 -19.98 6.03 -13.95
CA GLY A 598 -20.23 4.96 -14.93
C GLY A 598 -19.37 3.73 -14.67
N MET A 599 -18.09 3.93 -14.28
CA MET A 599 -17.18 2.85 -13.89
C MET A 599 -17.70 2.07 -12.68
N PHE A 600 -18.15 2.76 -11.63
CA PHE A 600 -18.75 2.16 -10.44
C PHE A 600 -20.00 1.33 -10.73
N MET A 601 -20.81 1.82 -11.66
CA MET A 601 -22.05 1.15 -12.07
C MET A 601 -21.81 -0.01 -13.05
N GLY A 602 -20.55 -0.37 -13.32
CA GLY A 602 -20.20 -1.37 -14.33
C GLY A 602 -20.46 -0.95 -15.78
N LYS A 603 -20.75 0.34 -15.98
CA LYS A 603 -20.82 0.94 -17.30
C LYS A 603 -19.41 1.47 -17.59
N GLY A 604 -18.68 0.88 -18.51
CA GLY A 604 -17.38 1.42 -18.95
C GLY A 604 -17.52 2.91 -19.33
N ILE A 605 -16.42 3.66 -19.28
CA ILE A 605 -16.38 5.05 -19.73
C ILE A 605 -16.83 5.08 -21.19
N GLY A 606 -18.12 5.28 -21.46
CA GLY A 606 -18.72 5.62 -22.74
C GLY A 606 -18.11 5.03 -24.02
N SER A 607 -17.16 4.11 -23.90
CA SER A 607 -16.38 3.56 -24.97
C SER A 607 -16.98 2.24 -25.43
N LYS A 608 -16.77 1.93 -26.68
CA LYS A 608 -17.17 0.67 -27.31
C LYS A 608 -16.14 -0.46 -27.07
N GLY A 609 -15.26 -0.34 -26.03
CA GLY A 609 -14.28 -1.36 -25.68
C GLY A 609 -12.92 -1.25 -26.39
N ASN A 610 -12.60 -0.13 -27.05
CA ASN A 610 -11.41 0.00 -27.90
C ASN A 610 -10.59 1.28 -27.67
N VAL A 611 -10.79 1.99 -26.57
CA VAL A 611 -10.04 3.22 -26.27
C VAL A 611 -8.75 2.85 -25.55
N LYS A 612 -7.60 3.08 -26.20
CA LYS A 612 -6.27 2.85 -25.63
C LYS A 612 -6.11 3.63 -24.31
N ASN A 613 -5.45 2.99 -23.33
CA ASN A 613 -5.20 3.49 -21.98
C ASN A 613 -6.45 3.69 -21.11
N VAL A 614 -7.65 3.46 -21.67
CA VAL A 614 -8.92 3.46 -20.94
C VAL A 614 -9.46 2.04 -20.84
N ASP A 615 -9.81 1.42 -21.97
CA ASP A 615 -10.35 0.06 -22.01
C ASP A 615 -9.26 -0.99 -22.01
N TYR A 616 -8.11 -0.67 -22.58
CA TYR A 616 -6.90 -1.50 -22.49
C TYR A 616 -5.65 -0.65 -22.35
N THR A 617 -4.67 -1.16 -21.64
CA THR A 617 -3.37 -0.51 -21.40
C THR A 617 -2.25 -1.49 -21.68
N GLU A 618 -1.37 -1.13 -22.60
CA GLU A 618 -0.19 -1.94 -22.95
C GLU A 618 0.96 -1.61 -22.00
N TYR A 619 1.63 -2.65 -21.47
CA TYR A 619 2.80 -2.50 -20.62
C TYR A 619 4.08 -2.62 -21.46
N ASN A 620 4.25 -1.66 -22.40
CA ASN A 620 5.38 -1.62 -23.32
C ASN A 620 6.70 -1.21 -22.66
N ASP A 621 6.64 -0.65 -21.45
CA ASP A 621 7.80 -0.37 -20.63
C ASP A 621 8.54 -1.65 -20.17
N GLY A 622 7.90 -2.81 -20.23
CA GLY A 622 8.52 -4.09 -19.92
C GLY A 622 9.10 -4.12 -18.51
N VAL A 623 10.35 -4.57 -18.38
CA VAL A 623 11.08 -4.57 -17.09
C VAL A 623 11.68 -3.20 -16.74
N TYR A 624 11.55 -2.20 -17.63
CA TYR A 624 12.14 -0.87 -17.48
C TYR A 624 11.20 0.08 -16.75
N VAL A 625 10.82 -0.26 -15.51
CA VAL A 625 10.01 0.58 -14.63
C VAL A 625 10.91 1.38 -13.69
N GLY A 626 10.61 2.65 -13.46
CA GLY A 626 11.31 3.52 -12.53
C GLY A 626 12.81 3.65 -12.85
N TYR A 627 13.66 3.57 -11.81
CA TYR A 627 15.12 3.74 -11.98
C TYR A 627 15.75 2.78 -13.00
N ARG A 628 15.14 1.61 -13.23
CA ARG A 628 15.62 0.65 -14.25
C ARG A 628 15.65 1.30 -15.63
N TYR A 629 14.60 2.05 -15.96
CA TYR A 629 14.53 2.83 -17.19
C TYR A 629 15.53 3.99 -17.20
N TYR A 630 15.45 4.86 -16.20
CA TYR A 630 16.23 6.11 -16.18
C TYR A 630 17.73 5.85 -16.22
N GLN A 631 18.21 4.83 -15.50
CA GLN A 631 19.62 4.47 -15.48
C GLN A 631 20.08 3.80 -16.78
N THR A 632 19.26 2.91 -17.33
CA THR A 632 19.61 2.15 -18.55
C THR A 632 19.59 3.04 -19.79
N LYS A 633 18.61 3.95 -19.87
CA LYS A 633 18.47 4.86 -21.02
C LYS A 633 19.17 6.20 -20.81
N ASN A 634 19.89 6.38 -19.69
CA ASN A 634 20.59 7.62 -19.32
C ASN A 634 19.69 8.87 -19.35
N VAL A 635 18.44 8.73 -18.90
CA VAL A 635 17.48 9.84 -18.81
C VAL A 635 17.74 10.60 -17.51
N PRO A 636 17.93 11.94 -17.56
CA PRO A 636 18.14 12.74 -16.35
C PRO A 636 16.92 12.72 -15.44
N VAL A 637 17.18 12.76 -14.12
CA VAL A 637 16.13 12.80 -13.10
C VAL A 637 16.36 13.96 -12.13
N SER A 638 15.30 14.48 -11.52
CA SER A 638 15.40 15.47 -10.45
C SER A 638 16.02 14.83 -9.20
N PHE A 639 15.53 13.66 -8.81
CA PHE A 639 16.07 12.86 -7.72
C PHE A 639 15.97 11.36 -8.07
N PRO A 640 17.06 10.62 -7.90
CA PRO A 640 17.05 9.18 -8.19
C PRO A 640 16.37 8.37 -7.07
N PHE A 641 15.92 7.16 -7.40
CA PHE A 641 15.53 6.14 -6.43
C PHE A 641 16.63 5.92 -5.38
N GLY A 642 16.24 5.81 -4.12
CA GLY A 642 17.16 5.64 -3.00
C GLY A 642 17.84 6.93 -2.51
N TYR A 643 17.54 8.10 -3.10
CA TYR A 643 18.11 9.38 -2.70
C TYR A 643 17.51 9.92 -1.40
N GLY A 644 18.36 10.59 -0.62
CA GLY A 644 17.99 11.38 0.56
C GLY A 644 19.24 11.91 1.25
N MET A 645 19.16 13.13 1.78
CA MET A 645 20.23 13.77 2.54
C MET A 645 20.11 13.49 4.04
N SER A 646 21.19 13.75 4.77
CA SER A 646 21.26 13.67 6.23
C SER A 646 21.99 14.90 6.77
N TYR A 647 21.78 15.25 8.04
CA TYR A 647 22.55 16.29 8.75
C TYR A 647 23.99 15.86 9.10
N THR A 648 24.29 14.57 8.89
CA THR A 648 25.62 14.01 9.07
C THR A 648 26.14 13.40 7.77
N THR A 649 27.37 12.90 7.78
CA THR A 649 28.00 12.23 6.65
C THR A 649 28.44 10.83 7.03
N PHE A 650 28.32 9.90 6.10
CA PHE A 650 28.73 8.52 6.30
C PHE A 650 29.85 8.14 5.34
N LYS A 651 30.80 7.33 5.83
CA LYS A 651 31.86 6.73 5.03
C LYS A 651 31.64 5.22 5.01
N TYR A 652 31.74 4.64 3.82
CA TYR A 652 31.66 3.20 3.61
C TYR A 652 33.07 2.61 3.54
N GLY A 653 33.29 1.54 4.30
CA GLY A 653 34.47 0.68 4.14
C GLY A 653 34.41 -0.11 2.83
N LYS A 654 35.52 -0.72 2.44
CA LYS A 654 35.53 -1.62 1.31
C LYS A 654 34.60 -2.80 1.57
N PRO A 655 33.64 -3.09 0.68
CA PRO A 655 32.75 -4.22 0.86
C PRO A 655 33.50 -5.56 0.81
N VAL A 656 33.11 -6.49 1.67
CA VAL A 656 33.52 -7.89 1.58
C VAL A 656 32.35 -8.65 0.96
N VAL A 657 32.59 -9.20 -0.22
CA VAL A 657 31.58 -9.97 -0.96
C VAL A 657 32.05 -11.43 -0.97
N THR A 658 31.22 -12.32 -0.45
CA THR A 658 31.48 -13.76 -0.42
C THR A 658 30.34 -14.51 -1.07
N LYS A 659 30.63 -15.72 -1.57
CA LYS A 659 29.64 -16.62 -2.15
C LYS A 659 29.72 -17.96 -1.41
N ASP A 660 28.57 -18.51 -1.02
CA ASP A 660 28.51 -19.86 -0.43
C ASP A 660 28.45 -20.95 -1.51
N ALA A 661 28.44 -22.21 -1.09
CA ALA A 661 28.41 -23.38 -1.99
C ALA A 661 27.09 -23.47 -2.79
N GLN A 662 26.02 -22.80 -2.36
CA GLN A 662 24.72 -22.71 -3.02
C GLN A 662 24.65 -21.51 -3.97
N GLY A 663 25.71 -20.70 -4.08
CA GLY A 663 25.76 -19.51 -4.92
C GLY A 663 25.13 -18.25 -4.28
N ASN A 664 24.66 -18.33 -3.03
CA ASN A 664 24.15 -17.14 -2.36
C ASN A 664 25.28 -16.16 -2.05
N ILE A 665 25.02 -14.89 -2.29
CA ILE A 665 25.98 -13.81 -2.09
C ILE A 665 25.73 -13.15 -0.73
N LYS A 666 26.80 -12.97 0.03
CA LYS A 666 26.79 -12.19 1.26
C LYS A 666 27.67 -10.96 1.10
N VAL A 667 27.12 -9.80 1.36
CA VAL A 667 27.81 -8.50 1.28
C VAL A 667 27.90 -7.91 2.69
N LEU A 668 29.13 -7.71 3.18
CA LEU A 668 29.39 -7.05 4.46
C LEU A 668 29.95 -5.66 4.16
N VAL A 669 29.36 -4.64 4.78
CA VAL A 669 29.76 -3.23 4.61
C VAL A 669 29.87 -2.56 5.96
N THR A 670 31.05 -2.04 6.29
CA THR A 670 31.21 -1.19 7.48
C THR A 670 30.84 0.24 7.14
N VAL A 671 29.89 0.80 7.86
CA VAL A 671 29.46 2.20 7.75
C VAL A 671 29.91 2.95 8.98
N LYS A 672 30.61 4.07 8.78
CA LYS A 672 31.06 4.97 9.85
C LYS A 672 30.34 6.31 9.76
N ASN A 673 29.78 6.79 10.84
CA ASN A 673 29.35 8.19 10.95
C ASN A 673 30.58 9.09 11.06
N ALA A 674 30.90 9.76 9.97
CA ALA A 674 32.07 10.66 9.86
C ALA A 674 31.74 12.14 10.12
N GLY A 675 30.47 12.46 10.41
CA GLY A 675 30.01 13.80 10.71
C GLY A 675 29.89 14.09 12.20
N LYS A 676 29.07 15.11 12.54
CA LYS A 676 28.97 15.65 13.91
C LYS A 676 27.64 15.38 14.59
N VAL A 677 26.66 14.81 13.88
CA VAL A 677 25.31 14.52 14.37
C VAL A 677 25.06 13.04 14.30
N ALA A 678 24.39 12.48 15.31
CA ALA A 678 23.96 11.07 15.27
C ALA A 678 22.97 10.83 14.13
N GLY A 679 23.05 9.68 13.46
CA GLY A 679 22.19 9.40 12.32
C GLY A 679 22.19 7.95 11.88
N LYS A 680 21.25 7.60 11.01
CA LYS A 680 21.12 6.30 10.38
C LYS A 680 21.43 6.39 8.88
N GLU A 681 21.99 5.32 8.31
CA GLU A 681 22.29 5.23 6.88
C GLU A 681 21.65 4.00 6.26
N VAL A 682 21.27 4.11 5.00
CA VAL A 682 20.74 3.00 4.20
C VAL A 682 21.81 2.55 3.19
N VAL A 683 22.31 1.35 3.39
CA VAL A 683 23.23 0.69 2.46
C VAL A 683 22.40 -0.03 1.39
N GLN A 684 22.60 0.33 0.14
CA GLN A 684 21.87 -0.21 -1.00
C GLN A 684 22.83 -1.05 -1.86
N VAL A 685 22.44 -2.29 -2.17
CA VAL A 685 23.23 -3.19 -3.01
C VAL A 685 22.49 -3.43 -4.31
N TYR A 686 23.08 -2.98 -5.38
CA TYR A 686 22.60 -3.20 -6.75
C TYR A 686 23.47 -4.25 -7.43
N VAL A 687 22.86 -5.00 -8.35
CA VAL A 687 23.58 -5.96 -9.19
C VAL A 687 23.33 -5.62 -10.66
N ALA A 688 24.40 -5.59 -11.45
CA ALA A 688 24.35 -5.54 -12.89
C ALA A 688 24.67 -6.94 -13.43
N ALA A 689 23.72 -7.57 -14.09
CA ALA A 689 23.86 -8.86 -14.73
C ALA A 689 24.49 -8.72 -16.15
N PRO A 690 25.00 -9.80 -16.75
CA PRO A 690 25.65 -9.76 -18.07
C PRO A 690 24.77 -9.24 -19.21
N GLY A 691 23.50 -9.63 -19.28
CA GLY A 691 22.56 -9.19 -20.31
C GLY A 691 22.94 -9.67 -21.73
N LYS A 692 23.45 -10.88 -21.87
CA LYS A 692 23.86 -11.46 -23.14
C LYS A 692 22.73 -12.17 -23.87
N ASP A 693 21.94 -12.93 -23.09
CA ASP A 693 20.85 -13.75 -23.61
C ASP A 693 19.51 -13.02 -23.55
N MET A 694 19.36 -12.16 -22.58
CA MET A 694 18.16 -11.33 -22.38
C MET A 694 18.54 -9.87 -22.14
N ASP A 695 17.76 -8.94 -22.70
CA ASP A 695 17.91 -7.51 -22.41
C ASP A 695 17.60 -7.25 -20.93
N LYS A 696 18.51 -6.56 -20.21
CA LYS A 696 18.43 -6.32 -18.77
C LYS A 696 18.75 -4.88 -18.40
N PRO A 697 18.16 -4.38 -17.30
CA PRO A 697 18.54 -3.09 -16.72
C PRO A 697 20.03 -3.07 -16.35
N THR A 698 20.66 -1.91 -16.48
CA THR A 698 22.08 -1.71 -16.12
C THR A 698 22.38 -1.98 -14.66
N ARG A 699 21.38 -1.94 -13.81
CA ARG A 699 21.43 -2.32 -12.38
C ARG A 699 20.05 -2.55 -11.80
N GLU A 700 19.96 -3.44 -10.84
CA GLU A 700 18.74 -3.73 -10.09
C GLU A 700 19.07 -3.86 -8.61
N LEU A 701 18.20 -3.32 -7.74
CA LEU A 701 18.31 -3.50 -6.31
C LEU A 701 18.16 -4.98 -5.96
N ARG A 702 19.14 -5.54 -5.27
CA ARG A 702 19.12 -6.96 -4.85
C ARG A 702 19.23 -7.15 -3.35
N GLY A 703 19.47 -6.05 -2.61
CA GLY A 703 19.45 -6.06 -1.16
C GLY A 703 19.71 -4.69 -0.57
N PHE A 704 19.32 -4.51 0.67
CA PHE A 704 19.58 -3.30 1.44
C PHE A 704 19.61 -3.59 2.93
N ALA A 705 20.23 -2.69 3.69
CA ALA A 705 20.18 -2.70 5.15
C ALA A 705 20.25 -1.27 5.69
N LYS A 706 19.57 -1.01 6.78
CA LYS A 706 19.63 0.26 7.51
C LYS A 706 20.43 0.08 8.79
N THR A 707 21.37 1.02 9.06
CA THR A 707 22.13 0.99 10.30
C THR A 707 21.28 1.37 11.51
N LYS A 708 21.70 0.98 12.70
CA LYS A 708 21.25 1.63 13.94
C LYS A 708 21.59 3.13 13.91
N LYS A 709 21.12 3.91 14.90
CA LYS A 709 21.48 5.33 15.06
C LYS A 709 22.95 5.43 15.54
N LEU A 710 23.86 5.72 14.61
CA LEU A 710 25.28 5.81 14.86
C LEU A 710 25.64 7.17 15.46
N GLN A 711 26.35 7.20 16.59
CA GLN A 711 26.94 8.42 17.15
C GLN A 711 28.09 8.93 16.27
N PRO A 712 28.48 10.22 16.36
CA PRO A 712 29.67 10.73 15.68
C PRO A 712 30.91 9.86 15.97
N GLY A 713 31.56 9.39 14.91
CA GLY A 713 32.70 8.49 14.97
C GLY A 713 32.39 7.00 15.10
N GLU A 714 31.15 6.64 15.46
CA GLU A 714 30.71 5.24 15.59
C GLU A 714 30.62 4.54 14.24
N SER A 715 30.84 3.24 14.23
CA SER A 715 30.75 2.38 13.05
C SER A 715 29.90 1.15 13.33
N GLU A 716 29.27 0.65 12.29
CA GLU A 716 28.53 -0.62 12.26
C GLU A 716 28.86 -1.36 10.98
N THR A 717 28.95 -2.69 11.06
CA THR A 717 29.02 -3.55 9.89
C THR A 717 27.67 -4.15 9.64
N VAL A 718 27.03 -3.81 8.53
CA VAL A 718 25.76 -4.40 8.10
C VAL A 718 26.04 -5.58 7.18
N THR A 719 25.15 -6.57 7.24
CA THR A 719 25.17 -7.77 6.39
C THR A 719 23.95 -7.75 5.48
N ILE A 720 24.16 -8.00 4.19
CA ILE A 720 23.12 -8.08 3.18
C ILE A 720 23.27 -9.40 2.45
N ASP A 721 22.27 -10.26 2.56
CA ASP A 721 22.22 -11.55 1.91
C ASP A 721 21.42 -11.45 0.61
N ILE A 722 21.97 -12.00 -0.49
CA ILE A 722 21.34 -12.04 -1.81
C ILE A 722 21.26 -13.49 -2.22
N PRO A 723 20.09 -14.14 -2.12
CA PRO A 723 19.91 -15.51 -2.58
C PRO A 723 20.24 -15.67 -4.07
N TYR A 724 20.88 -16.77 -4.47
CA TYR A 724 21.26 -17.06 -5.86
C TYR A 724 20.07 -16.91 -6.83
N LYS A 725 18.89 -17.40 -6.44
CA LYS A 725 17.66 -17.26 -7.24
C LYS A 725 17.29 -15.81 -7.56
N ASN A 726 17.73 -14.85 -6.75
CA ASN A 726 17.45 -13.42 -6.97
C ASN A 726 18.33 -12.80 -8.06
N LEU A 727 19.31 -13.53 -8.61
CA LEU A 727 20.10 -13.15 -9.79
C LEU A 727 19.40 -13.54 -11.10
N ALA A 728 18.40 -14.43 -11.02
CA ALA A 728 17.69 -14.97 -12.18
C ALA A 728 16.77 -13.92 -12.83
N SER A 729 16.60 -14.05 -14.14
CA SER A 729 15.58 -13.38 -14.94
C SER A 729 14.65 -14.42 -15.55
N PHE A 730 13.42 -14.02 -15.88
CA PHE A 730 12.42 -14.92 -16.41
C PHE A 730 12.54 -15.08 -17.93
N ASN A 731 12.84 -16.27 -18.38
CA ASN A 731 12.77 -16.65 -19.80
C ASN A 731 11.33 -17.07 -20.12
N GLU A 732 10.61 -16.24 -20.85
CA GLU A 732 9.20 -16.48 -21.19
C GLU A 732 9.00 -17.55 -22.27
N VAL A 733 10.05 -17.85 -23.08
CA VAL A 733 10.00 -18.89 -24.12
C VAL A 733 10.00 -20.28 -23.49
N ASP A 734 10.92 -20.48 -22.53
CA ASP A 734 11.09 -21.76 -21.84
C ASP A 734 10.29 -21.86 -20.53
N SER A 735 9.59 -20.78 -20.15
CA SER A 735 8.86 -20.65 -18.88
C SER A 735 9.72 -21.03 -17.66
N GLN A 736 10.89 -20.37 -17.53
CA GLN A 736 11.83 -20.67 -16.45
C GLN A 736 12.58 -19.44 -15.96
N TRP A 737 12.96 -19.47 -14.68
CA TRP A 737 13.89 -18.52 -14.09
C TRP A 737 15.31 -19.01 -14.33
N GLN A 738 16.17 -18.17 -14.89
CA GLN A 738 17.55 -18.54 -15.22
C GLN A 738 18.56 -17.44 -14.91
N VAL A 739 19.74 -17.89 -14.45
CA VAL A 739 20.94 -17.08 -14.28
C VAL A 739 21.79 -17.25 -15.54
N GLU A 740 22.23 -16.14 -16.16
CA GLU A 740 23.13 -16.17 -17.30
C GLU A 740 24.57 -16.37 -16.88
N ALA A 741 25.37 -17.02 -17.71
CA ALA A 741 26.82 -17.15 -17.50
C ALA A 741 27.51 -15.78 -17.69
N GLY A 742 28.41 -15.43 -16.78
CA GLY A 742 29.28 -14.27 -16.93
C GLY A 742 29.48 -13.47 -15.66
N ASP A 743 29.98 -12.23 -15.82
CA ASP A 743 30.37 -11.37 -14.73
C ASP A 743 29.22 -10.52 -14.25
N TYR A 744 28.92 -10.64 -12.96
CA TYR A 744 27.93 -9.84 -12.22
C TYR A 744 28.67 -8.78 -11.41
N LYS A 745 28.28 -7.51 -11.57
CA LYS A 745 28.84 -6.42 -10.77
C LYS A 745 27.97 -6.17 -9.55
N VAL A 746 28.45 -6.55 -8.38
CA VAL A 746 27.82 -6.25 -7.08
C VAL A 746 28.27 -4.87 -6.65
N MET A 747 27.33 -3.93 -6.55
CA MET A 747 27.57 -2.50 -6.35
C MET A 747 26.95 -2.03 -5.05
N VAL A 748 27.78 -1.63 -4.08
CA VAL A 748 27.31 -0.90 -2.89
C VAL A 748 27.23 0.58 -3.23
N ALA A 749 26.05 1.14 -3.21
CA ALA A 749 25.76 2.48 -3.69
C ALA A 749 24.91 3.30 -2.70
N LYS A 750 24.94 4.62 -2.83
CA LYS A 750 24.11 5.53 -2.03
C LYS A 750 22.70 5.70 -2.57
N ASN A 751 22.52 5.48 -3.86
CA ASN A 751 21.25 5.52 -4.59
C ASN A 751 21.44 4.90 -5.98
N ALA A 752 20.35 4.74 -6.73
CA ALA A 752 20.39 4.11 -8.06
C ALA A 752 21.26 4.86 -9.10
N ALA A 753 21.46 6.17 -8.94
CA ALA A 753 22.27 6.98 -9.86
C ALA A 753 23.70 7.22 -9.36
N ASP A 754 24.17 6.52 -8.31
CA ASP A 754 25.54 6.65 -7.84
C ASP A 754 26.51 6.29 -8.96
N ARG A 755 27.37 7.27 -9.34
CA ARG A 755 28.34 7.12 -10.43
C ARG A 755 29.65 6.49 -9.97
N LYS A 756 29.88 6.31 -8.68
CA LYS A 756 31.09 5.76 -8.08
C LYS A 756 30.77 4.74 -6.99
N PRO A 757 29.90 3.74 -7.29
CA PRO A 757 29.60 2.70 -6.32
C PRO A 757 30.84 1.87 -6.00
N LEU A 758 30.90 1.32 -4.79
CA LEU A 758 31.94 0.35 -4.43
C LEU A 758 31.56 -0.98 -5.09
N THR A 759 32.32 -1.37 -6.10
CA THR A 759 31.98 -2.52 -6.97
C THR A 759 32.91 -3.69 -6.74
N THR A 760 32.32 -4.88 -6.63
CA THR A 760 33.00 -6.18 -6.67
C THR A 760 32.41 -6.98 -7.82
N VAL A 761 33.26 -7.66 -8.59
CA VAL A 761 32.80 -8.54 -9.67
C VAL A 761 32.81 -9.97 -9.17
N ILE A 762 31.75 -10.71 -9.45
CA ILE A 762 31.63 -12.15 -9.24
C ILE A 762 31.27 -12.79 -10.58
N THR A 763 31.72 -14.02 -10.81
CA THR A 763 31.38 -14.76 -12.03
C THR A 763 30.41 -15.87 -11.67
N GLU A 764 29.36 -16.02 -12.47
CA GLU A 764 28.37 -17.08 -12.38
C GLU A 764 28.36 -17.94 -13.63
N GLU A 765 28.03 -19.21 -13.44
CA GLU A 765 27.72 -20.13 -14.53
C GLU A 765 26.24 -20.04 -14.89
N ALA A 766 25.88 -20.41 -16.11
CA ALA A 766 24.48 -20.50 -16.50
C ALA A 766 23.75 -21.56 -15.66
N GLY A 767 22.55 -21.19 -15.16
CA GLY A 767 21.76 -22.11 -14.35
C GLY A 767 20.28 -21.81 -14.38
N VAL A 768 19.46 -22.85 -14.40
CA VAL A 768 18.00 -22.73 -14.21
C VAL A 768 17.71 -22.86 -12.73
N THR A 769 17.09 -21.83 -12.15
CA THR A 769 16.74 -21.82 -10.72
C THR A 769 15.35 -22.37 -10.44
N GLU A 770 14.43 -22.22 -11.40
CA GLU A 770 13.05 -22.70 -11.27
C GLU A 770 12.42 -22.85 -12.65
N LYS A 771 11.71 -23.97 -12.90
CA LYS A 771 10.84 -24.15 -14.08
C LYS A 771 9.40 -24.04 -13.62
N VAL A 772 8.60 -23.29 -14.39
CA VAL A 772 7.20 -23.04 -14.06
C VAL A 772 6.29 -23.36 -15.24
N ARG A 773 4.98 -23.39 -15.01
CA ARG A 773 4.02 -23.57 -16.10
C ARG A 773 3.92 -22.30 -16.96
N PRO A 774 3.68 -22.44 -18.29
CA PRO A 774 3.34 -21.29 -19.13
C PRO A 774 2.01 -20.69 -18.68
N CYS A 775 2.07 -19.49 -18.13
CA CYS A 775 0.92 -18.75 -17.60
C CYS A 775 0.91 -17.31 -18.12
N LEU A 776 -0.20 -16.64 -18.01
CA LEU A 776 -0.39 -15.23 -18.37
C LEU A 776 -0.16 -14.96 -19.86
N LEU A 777 -0.35 -15.96 -20.68
CA LEU A 777 -0.24 -15.80 -22.14
C LEU A 777 -1.36 -14.89 -22.66
N LYS A 778 -1.08 -14.19 -23.76
CA LYS A 778 -2.11 -13.46 -24.50
C LYS A 778 -3.07 -14.47 -25.12
N GLU A 779 -4.37 -14.23 -25.02
CA GLU A 779 -5.33 -15.01 -25.80
C GLU A 779 -5.03 -14.79 -27.28
N VAL A 780 -4.74 -15.87 -27.99
CA VAL A 780 -4.65 -15.84 -29.45
C VAL A 780 -6.09 -15.74 -29.95
N LYS A 781 -6.48 -14.55 -30.45
CA LYS A 781 -7.78 -14.34 -31.06
C LYS A 781 -7.87 -15.01 -32.42
#